data_14d735eae55635a7f6f48049c64cd6c2
#
_entry.id   14d735eae55635a7f6f48049c64cd6c2
#
_cell.length_a   1.000
_cell.length_b   1.000
_cell.length_c   1.000
_cell.angle_alpha   90.00
_cell.angle_beta   90.00
_cell.angle_gamma   90.00
#
_symmetry.space_group_name_H-M   'P 1'
#
loop_
_entity.id
_entity.type
_entity.pdbx_description
1 polymer ?
#
loop_
_entity_poly.entity_id
_entity_poly.type
_entity_poly.pdbx_seq_one_letter_code
_entity_poly.pdbx_strand_id
1 'polypeptide(L)'
;NLAAQWGLNAAGFSNGAAYVDLDNDGALDLVVNNLNAPATVYRNRARDLDSAGHHFLTVTLRGYGANTGGVGAKVMIAAGGSHQLVEVMPTRGFESSVDPRAHFGLGATSRVDSLTVIWPDRRSQVLENVAADRIITLSQSDARSHPPTRPSAHPPLFSDLTDRLPISYKHADNTFFDFGREPLMPHLLSTEGPALAVGDVNGDGRDDMYAGGAKWQAGAVFLQDAAGRFRATPQPAFRADSLDEDVDAALFDADGDGDLDLYVVSGGNEFWEGAPLQDRLYLNDGRGNFSRAEAGAGGALPVFFHNGSCIAASGDFLFVGSRVVARQYGVIPRSYLLENDGHGHFRDVTALKAPGLDSVGMVSRATWVDYDGDGKLDLIVVGEWMPVRVFHQENGRFVDRTTEAGFAGASGWWTSIQAADLNGDGRPDLVLGNLGLNSLIRASRAEPARLYVGDFFETGTLKQILTSYRHGVSYPLAGRDELLQAMPSLRSRYPTYASFGASRIQDIIPRKDLKQARVLEADTFASAIALNRGDGTFELHALPAEAQFAPIYASLAGDFDGDGKIDLVTAGNFYGVTPLEGRYDASYGLLLRGDGRGGFAAVDMEQSGLAIDGQVRHMALLKRANGDRLIVVAKNNDRLQLEQIAPLH
;
A
#
# COMPACT_ATOMS: atom_id res chain seq x y z
N ASN A 1 3.35 22.14 -25.63
CA ASN A 1 3.18 21.30 -26.81
C ASN A 1 4.10 21.81 -27.91
N LEU A 2 5.05 20.97 -28.40
CA LEU A 2 6.05 21.29 -29.41
C LEU A 2 5.72 20.65 -30.77
N ALA A 3 4.58 19.97 -30.90
CA ALA A 3 4.25 19.18 -32.09
C ALA A 3 4.32 19.97 -33.40
N ALA A 4 3.76 21.20 -33.41
CA ALA A 4 3.81 22.04 -34.59
C ALA A 4 5.24 22.51 -34.95
N GLN A 5 6.05 22.79 -33.91
CA GLN A 5 7.45 23.22 -34.08
C GLN A 5 8.33 22.08 -34.63
N TRP A 6 8.02 20.84 -34.26
CA TRP A 6 8.77 19.66 -34.69
C TRP A 6 8.17 19.00 -35.94
N GLY A 7 7.13 19.55 -36.52
CA GLY A 7 6.47 19.01 -37.71
C GLY A 7 5.60 17.75 -37.41
N LEU A 8 5.27 17.51 -36.14
CA LEU A 8 4.48 16.36 -35.69
C LEU A 8 2.99 16.69 -35.49
N ASN A 9 2.46 17.61 -36.30
CA ASN A 9 1.10 18.15 -36.14
C ASN A 9 0.07 17.55 -37.12
N ALA A 10 0.40 16.47 -37.80
CA ALA A 10 -0.56 15.76 -38.64
C ALA A 10 -1.70 15.19 -37.76
N ALA A 11 -2.94 15.57 -38.07
CA ALA A 11 -4.12 15.08 -37.39
C ALA A 11 -4.41 13.63 -37.83
N GLY A 12 -4.66 12.74 -36.87
CA GLY A 12 -4.95 11.33 -37.14
C GLY A 12 -5.24 10.54 -35.88
N PHE A 13 -5.53 9.26 -36.07
CA PHE A 13 -5.68 8.30 -34.97
C PHE A 13 -4.42 7.43 -34.93
N SER A 14 -3.37 7.97 -34.29
CA SER A 14 -2.11 7.26 -34.12
C SER A 14 -2.25 6.18 -33.06
N ASN A 15 -1.71 4.99 -33.32
CA ASN A 15 -1.77 3.82 -32.45
C ASN A 15 -0.36 3.45 -31.96
N GLY A 16 0.30 2.45 -32.54
CA GLY A 16 1.66 2.11 -32.21
C GLY A 16 2.70 3.09 -32.77
N ALA A 17 3.81 3.25 -32.09
CA ALA A 17 4.93 4.06 -32.55
C ALA A 17 6.26 3.41 -32.17
N ALA A 18 7.26 3.55 -33.05
CA ALA A 18 8.62 3.08 -32.79
C ALA A 18 9.63 4.18 -33.16
N TYR A 19 10.67 4.30 -32.37
CA TYR A 19 11.83 5.11 -32.70
C TYR A 19 12.98 4.22 -33.15
N VAL A 20 13.69 4.66 -34.17
CA VAL A 20 14.78 3.92 -34.79
C VAL A 20 15.63 4.88 -35.61
N ASP A 21 16.92 4.66 -35.67
CA ASP A 21 17.82 5.35 -36.59
C ASP A 21 17.80 4.59 -37.94
N LEU A 22 16.97 5.07 -38.88
CA LEU A 22 16.66 4.39 -40.14
C LEU A 22 17.78 4.50 -41.19
N ASP A 23 18.48 5.62 -41.20
CA ASP A 23 19.55 5.90 -42.17
C ASP A 23 20.94 5.80 -41.54
N ASN A 24 21.04 5.44 -40.26
CA ASN A 24 22.26 5.31 -39.46
C ASN A 24 23.07 6.62 -39.37
N ASP A 25 22.39 7.76 -39.39
CA ASP A 25 23.01 9.06 -39.23
C ASP A 25 23.25 9.45 -37.76
N GLY A 26 22.73 8.66 -36.82
CA GLY A 26 22.85 8.83 -35.38
C GLY A 26 21.76 9.68 -34.75
N ALA A 27 20.73 10.05 -35.51
CA ALA A 27 19.52 10.68 -34.98
C ALA A 27 18.35 9.71 -35.05
N LEU A 28 17.64 9.52 -33.93
CA LEU A 28 16.49 8.60 -33.90
C LEU A 28 15.32 9.20 -34.67
N ASP A 29 14.86 8.51 -35.69
CA ASP A 29 13.65 8.78 -36.47
C ASP A 29 12.42 8.23 -35.74
N LEU A 30 11.23 8.63 -36.18
CA LEU A 30 9.97 8.17 -35.60
C LEU A 30 9.07 7.56 -36.66
N VAL A 31 8.64 6.32 -36.44
CA VAL A 31 7.62 5.63 -37.24
C VAL A 31 6.34 5.53 -36.44
N VAL A 32 5.23 5.99 -37.00
CA VAL A 32 3.92 6.00 -36.33
C VAL A 32 2.93 5.22 -37.18
N ASN A 33 2.30 4.23 -36.58
CA ASN A 33 1.19 3.50 -37.19
C ASN A 33 -0.13 4.25 -36.95
N ASN A 34 -0.93 4.42 -37.99
CA ASN A 34 -2.19 5.16 -37.94
C ASN A 34 -3.37 4.23 -38.26
N LEU A 35 -4.48 4.38 -37.51
CA LEU A 35 -5.71 3.65 -37.78
C LEU A 35 -6.38 4.21 -39.05
N ASN A 36 -6.69 3.34 -40.01
CA ASN A 36 -7.32 3.65 -41.31
C ASN A 36 -6.56 4.72 -42.15
N ALA A 37 -5.24 4.84 -41.95
CA ALA A 37 -4.39 5.74 -42.71
C ALA A 37 -2.98 5.11 -42.88
N PRO A 38 -2.18 5.52 -43.88
CA PRO A 38 -0.81 5.07 -44.01
C PRO A 38 0.03 5.38 -42.77
N ALA A 39 1.00 4.50 -42.47
CA ALA A 39 2.00 4.78 -41.46
C ALA A 39 2.79 6.06 -41.82
N THR A 40 3.13 6.83 -40.82
CA THR A 40 3.91 8.06 -40.99
C THR A 40 5.34 7.82 -40.54
N VAL A 41 6.31 8.24 -41.34
CA VAL A 41 7.73 8.22 -41.01
C VAL A 41 8.23 9.65 -40.91
N TYR A 42 8.75 10.01 -39.74
CA TYR A 42 9.33 11.33 -39.48
C TYR A 42 10.85 11.17 -39.37
N ARG A 43 11.60 11.80 -40.29
CA ARG A 43 13.05 11.87 -40.24
C ARG A 43 13.49 12.94 -39.25
N ASN A 44 14.38 12.58 -38.34
CA ASN A 44 15.00 13.52 -37.41
C ASN A 44 16.20 14.21 -38.08
N ARG A 45 16.15 15.51 -38.19
CA ARG A 45 17.17 16.33 -38.84
C ARG A 45 18.11 17.05 -37.87
N ALA A 46 18.12 16.65 -36.58
CA ALA A 46 18.94 17.34 -35.59
C ALA A 46 20.42 17.37 -35.98
N ARG A 47 20.95 16.27 -36.50
CA ARG A 47 22.35 16.20 -36.93
C ARG A 47 22.64 16.89 -38.27
N ASP A 48 21.67 16.95 -39.18
CA ASP A 48 21.78 17.77 -40.39
C ASP A 48 21.94 19.26 -40.06
N LEU A 49 21.30 19.71 -38.99
CA LEU A 49 21.27 21.13 -38.58
C LEU A 49 22.46 21.52 -37.71
N ASP A 50 22.87 20.61 -36.78
CA ASP A 50 24.00 20.84 -35.86
C ASP A 50 24.61 19.49 -35.41
N SER A 51 25.55 18.95 -36.18
CA SER A 51 26.20 17.69 -35.85
C SER A 51 27.13 17.79 -34.64
N ALA A 52 27.67 18.96 -34.36
CA ALA A 52 28.58 19.17 -33.22
C ALA A 52 27.84 19.27 -31.87
N GLY A 53 26.59 19.73 -31.90
CA GLY A 53 25.73 19.76 -30.72
C GLY A 53 24.96 18.46 -30.49
N HIS A 54 25.04 17.47 -31.39
CA HIS A 54 24.23 16.24 -31.36
C HIS A 54 25.08 14.97 -31.62
N HIS A 55 26.11 14.76 -30.78
CA HIS A 55 26.89 13.53 -30.78
C HIS A 55 26.06 12.33 -30.27
N PHE A 56 26.41 11.12 -30.68
CA PHE A 56 25.72 9.89 -30.30
C PHE A 56 26.68 8.72 -30.09
N LEU A 57 26.17 7.67 -29.41
CA LEU A 57 26.76 6.33 -29.40
C LEU A 57 25.64 5.30 -29.50
N THR A 58 25.76 4.37 -30.45
CA THR A 58 24.84 3.24 -30.57
C THR A 58 25.57 1.93 -30.28
N VAL A 59 25.00 1.09 -29.41
CA VAL A 59 25.59 -0.17 -28.99
C VAL A 59 24.71 -1.33 -29.47
N THR A 60 25.26 -2.17 -30.33
CA THR A 60 24.65 -3.42 -30.75
C THR A 60 25.17 -4.54 -29.86
N LEU A 61 24.30 -5.38 -29.34
CA LEU A 61 24.66 -6.52 -28.51
C LEU A 61 24.59 -7.83 -29.28
N ARG A 62 25.57 -8.70 -29.04
CA ARG A 62 25.58 -10.09 -29.48
C ARG A 62 25.56 -11.00 -28.27
N GLY A 63 24.37 -11.50 -27.93
CA GLY A 63 24.15 -12.41 -26.81
C GLY A 63 24.56 -13.85 -27.13
N TYR A 64 24.39 -14.73 -26.16
CA TYR A 64 24.74 -16.14 -26.24
C TYR A 64 23.50 -17.04 -26.22
N GLY A 65 23.60 -18.20 -26.89
CA GLY A 65 22.53 -19.20 -26.94
C GLY A 65 21.28 -18.69 -27.67
N ALA A 66 20.11 -18.87 -27.08
CA ALA A 66 18.83 -18.43 -27.62
C ALA A 66 18.61 -16.92 -27.54
N ASN A 67 19.32 -16.22 -26.66
CA ASN A 67 19.20 -14.75 -26.45
C ASN A 67 20.25 -14.00 -27.29
N THR A 68 20.19 -14.15 -28.61
CA THR A 68 21.18 -13.59 -29.56
C THR A 68 21.22 -12.05 -29.53
N GLY A 69 20.12 -11.39 -29.18
CA GLY A 69 20.01 -9.93 -29.10
C GLY A 69 20.43 -9.34 -27.74
N GLY A 70 20.77 -10.17 -26.75
CA GLY A 70 21.14 -9.69 -25.42
C GLY A 70 19.98 -9.01 -24.68
N VAL A 71 18.74 -9.45 -24.91
CA VAL A 71 17.54 -8.91 -24.23
C VAL A 71 17.69 -9.05 -22.72
N GLY A 72 17.40 -7.99 -21.99
CA GLY A 72 17.61 -7.90 -20.54
C GLY A 72 19.02 -7.43 -20.12
N ALA A 73 19.94 -7.22 -21.07
CA ALA A 73 21.22 -6.61 -20.75
C ALA A 73 21.03 -5.11 -20.45
N LYS A 74 21.82 -4.60 -19.49
CA LYS A 74 21.86 -3.19 -19.13
C LYS A 74 23.13 -2.55 -19.70
N VAL A 75 22.97 -1.49 -20.46
CA VAL A 75 24.07 -0.70 -21.02
C VAL A 75 24.10 0.65 -20.33
N MET A 76 25.16 0.95 -19.63
CA MET A 76 25.36 2.19 -18.91
C MET A 76 26.51 2.98 -19.52
N ILE A 77 26.37 4.29 -19.60
CA ILE A 77 27.45 5.18 -20.00
C ILE A 77 27.65 6.33 -18.99
N ALA A 78 28.88 6.78 -18.84
CA ALA A 78 29.20 8.06 -18.22
C ALA A 78 29.86 8.94 -19.30
N ALA A 79 29.36 10.15 -19.50
CA ALA A 79 29.84 11.08 -20.52
C ALA A 79 29.60 12.54 -20.08
N GLY A 80 30.63 13.39 -20.06
CA GLY A 80 30.49 14.80 -19.75
C GLY A 80 29.84 15.09 -18.37
N GLY A 81 30.09 14.26 -17.36
CA GLY A 81 29.49 14.36 -16.03
C GLY A 81 28.05 13.85 -15.92
N SER A 82 27.48 13.31 -17.00
CA SER A 82 26.15 12.70 -17.05
C SER A 82 26.22 11.18 -17.09
N HIS A 83 25.23 10.50 -16.50
CA HIS A 83 25.07 9.05 -16.54
C HIS A 83 23.77 8.71 -17.26
N GLN A 84 23.83 7.71 -18.17
CA GLN A 84 22.65 7.21 -18.87
C GLN A 84 22.63 5.70 -18.79
N LEU A 85 21.42 5.11 -18.69
CA LEU A 85 21.17 3.67 -18.67
C LEU A 85 20.13 3.33 -19.74
N VAL A 86 20.41 2.31 -20.54
CA VAL A 86 19.44 1.65 -21.42
C VAL A 86 19.41 0.17 -21.09
N GLU A 87 18.25 -0.33 -20.73
CA GLU A 87 17.99 -1.77 -20.68
C GLU A 87 17.49 -2.22 -22.05
N VAL A 88 18.13 -3.27 -22.60
CA VAL A 88 17.78 -3.80 -23.91
C VAL A 88 16.48 -4.59 -23.79
N MET A 89 15.39 -3.92 -24.06
CA MET A 89 14.03 -4.46 -24.08
C MET A 89 13.34 -3.94 -25.35
N PRO A 90 13.25 -4.75 -26.41
CA PRO A 90 12.70 -4.30 -27.70
C PRO A 90 11.19 -4.01 -27.62
N THR A 91 10.44 -4.68 -26.76
CA THR A 91 9.00 -4.44 -26.58
C THR A 91 8.79 -3.17 -25.76
N ARG A 92 8.40 -2.07 -26.41
CA ARG A 92 8.14 -0.77 -25.79
C ARG A 92 6.98 -0.08 -26.48
N GLY A 93 6.12 0.56 -25.67
CA GLY A 93 4.93 1.26 -26.14
C GLY A 93 3.77 0.30 -26.44
N PHE A 94 2.61 0.88 -26.74
CA PHE A 94 1.39 0.14 -27.04
C PHE A 94 1.54 -0.59 -28.38
N GLU A 95 1.39 -1.93 -28.37
CA GLU A 95 1.47 -2.81 -29.54
C GLU A 95 2.68 -2.53 -30.45
N SER A 96 3.85 -2.22 -29.82
CA SER A 96 5.01 -1.73 -30.55
C SER A 96 6.29 -2.43 -30.10
N SER A 97 7.27 -2.47 -31.02
CA SER A 97 8.65 -2.86 -30.73
C SER A 97 9.58 -1.78 -31.30
N VAL A 98 10.67 -1.52 -30.58
CA VAL A 98 11.68 -0.54 -30.98
C VAL A 98 12.97 -1.23 -31.44
N ASP A 99 13.88 -0.47 -32.01
CA ASP A 99 15.23 -0.94 -32.35
C ASP A 99 15.90 -1.54 -31.09
N PRO A 100 16.40 -2.79 -31.14
CA PRO A 100 17.05 -3.43 -30.02
C PRO A 100 18.43 -2.85 -29.67
N ARG A 101 18.98 -1.97 -30.52
CA ARG A 101 20.26 -1.31 -30.24
C ARG A 101 20.10 -0.29 -29.10
N ALA A 102 21.02 -0.30 -28.14
CA ALA A 102 21.05 0.73 -27.12
C ALA A 102 21.62 2.03 -27.70
N HIS A 103 20.80 3.06 -27.79
CA HIS A 103 21.17 4.36 -28.36
C HIS A 103 21.28 5.42 -27.27
N PHE A 104 22.35 6.23 -27.34
CA PHE A 104 22.66 7.29 -26.39
C PHE A 104 22.90 8.60 -27.13
N GLY A 105 22.11 9.62 -26.85
CA GLY A 105 22.39 10.98 -27.24
C GLY A 105 23.40 11.61 -26.28
N LEU A 106 24.46 12.20 -26.80
CA LEU A 106 25.59 12.74 -26.02
C LEU A 106 25.63 14.26 -25.99
N GLY A 107 24.72 14.93 -26.70
CA GLY A 107 24.77 16.39 -26.86
C GLY A 107 26.09 16.83 -27.50
N ALA A 108 26.76 17.82 -26.92
CA ALA A 108 28.06 18.32 -27.39
C ALA A 108 29.26 17.46 -26.95
N THR A 109 29.04 16.36 -26.24
CA THR A 109 30.10 15.51 -25.71
C THR A 109 30.58 14.52 -26.75
N SER A 110 31.82 14.68 -27.25
CA SER A 110 32.40 13.87 -28.34
C SER A 110 33.04 12.55 -27.88
N ARG A 111 32.98 12.24 -26.56
CA ARG A 111 33.60 11.03 -25.98
C ARG A 111 32.82 10.55 -24.77
N VAL A 112 32.64 9.24 -24.68
CA VAL A 112 32.09 8.55 -23.53
C VAL A 112 33.26 8.16 -22.62
N ASP A 113 33.25 8.58 -21.37
CA ASP A 113 34.31 8.32 -20.38
C ASP A 113 34.37 6.83 -20.02
N SER A 114 33.19 6.24 -19.73
CA SER A 114 33.06 4.80 -19.50
C SER A 114 31.75 4.26 -20.08
N LEU A 115 31.80 3.06 -20.63
CA LEU A 115 30.66 2.28 -21.07
C LEU A 115 30.70 0.92 -20.38
N THR A 116 29.65 0.56 -19.67
CA THR A 116 29.51 -0.72 -18.98
C THR A 116 28.32 -1.48 -19.52
N VAL A 117 28.52 -2.75 -19.91
CA VAL A 117 27.43 -3.68 -20.22
C VAL A 117 27.35 -4.73 -19.12
N ILE A 118 26.17 -4.88 -18.52
CA ILE A 118 25.84 -5.98 -17.62
C ILE A 118 24.90 -6.90 -18.37
N TRP A 119 25.36 -8.14 -18.60
CA TRP A 119 24.60 -9.15 -19.32
C TRP A 119 23.59 -9.89 -18.42
N PRO A 120 22.56 -10.55 -18.97
CA PRO A 120 21.56 -11.25 -18.15
C PRO A 120 22.13 -12.33 -17.23
N ASP A 121 23.29 -12.91 -17.57
CA ASP A 121 24.04 -13.86 -16.74
C ASP A 121 24.94 -13.18 -15.69
N ARG A 122 24.78 -11.88 -15.48
CA ARG A 122 25.53 -11.02 -14.55
C ARG A 122 27.02 -10.83 -14.89
N ARG A 123 27.52 -11.40 -16.00
CA ARG A 123 28.84 -11.04 -16.51
C ARG A 123 28.81 -9.60 -17.02
N SER A 124 29.93 -8.92 -16.96
CA SER A 124 30.02 -7.55 -17.47
C SER A 124 31.28 -7.30 -18.28
N GLN A 125 31.25 -6.22 -19.03
CA GLN A 125 32.43 -5.68 -19.70
C GLN A 125 32.39 -4.17 -19.64
N VAL A 126 33.58 -3.57 -19.49
CA VAL A 126 33.75 -2.11 -19.39
C VAL A 126 34.69 -1.67 -20.51
N LEU A 127 34.31 -0.61 -21.20
CA LEU A 127 35.14 0.10 -22.16
C LEU A 127 35.33 1.52 -21.67
N GLU A 128 36.51 2.05 -21.76
CA GLU A 128 36.84 3.42 -21.39
C GLU A 128 37.19 4.27 -22.62
N ASN A 129 36.97 5.56 -22.54
CA ASN A 129 37.36 6.52 -23.56
C ASN A 129 36.80 6.22 -24.96
N VAL A 130 35.53 5.82 -25.04
CA VAL A 130 34.88 5.48 -26.32
C VAL A 130 34.54 6.76 -27.11
N ALA A 131 35.03 6.88 -28.33
CA ALA A 131 34.70 8.03 -29.17
C ALA A 131 33.22 7.99 -29.59
N ALA A 132 32.59 9.16 -29.64
CA ALA A 132 31.22 9.35 -30.13
C ALA A 132 31.09 9.10 -31.65
N ASP A 133 29.91 9.31 -32.17
CA ASP A 133 29.51 9.26 -33.59
C ASP A 133 29.81 7.91 -34.24
N ARG A 134 29.45 6.83 -33.54
CA ARG A 134 29.67 5.48 -34.08
C ARG A 134 28.66 4.45 -33.53
N ILE A 135 28.57 3.39 -34.26
CA ILE A 135 27.92 2.14 -33.84
C ILE A 135 28.99 1.15 -33.45
N ILE A 136 28.92 0.59 -32.25
CA ILE A 136 29.85 -0.45 -31.76
C ILE A 136 29.07 -1.74 -31.50
N THR A 137 29.75 -2.87 -31.68
CA THR A 137 29.18 -4.18 -31.37
C THR A 137 29.94 -4.81 -30.21
N LEU A 138 29.21 -5.25 -29.19
CA LEU A 138 29.75 -5.92 -28.02
C LEU A 138 29.19 -7.34 -27.92
N SER A 139 30.06 -8.30 -27.64
CA SER A 139 29.70 -9.72 -27.58
C SER A 139 29.71 -10.21 -26.13
N GLN A 140 28.70 -10.96 -25.75
CA GLN A 140 28.60 -11.56 -24.41
C GLN A 140 29.76 -12.54 -24.13
N SER A 141 30.36 -13.14 -25.19
CA SER A 141 31.55 -14.01 -25.09
C SER A 141 32.75 -13.27 -24.47
N ASP A 142 32.84 -11.98 -24.71
CA ASP A 142 33.97 -11.15 -24.25
C ASP A 142 33.77 -10.61 -22.82
N ALA A 143 32.57 -10.83 -22.26
CA ALA A 143 32.24 -10.43 -20.91
C ALA A 143 32.99 -11.28 -19.87
N ARG A 144 33.53 -10.62 -18.88
CA ARG A 144 34.21 -11.27 -17.77
C ARG A 144 33.22 -11.54 -16.63
N SER A 145 33.37 -12.66 -15.95
CA SER A 145 32.73 -12.84 -14.67
C SER A 145 33.30 -11.77 -13.75
N HIS A 146 32.46 -10.83 -13.35
CA HIS A 146 32.77 -10.15 -12.10
C HIS A 146 32.67 -11.23 -11.02
N PRO A 147 33.63 -11.29 -10.06
CA PRO A 147 33.32 -11.98 -8.83
C PRO A 147 31.98 -11.38 -8.38
N PRO A 148 31.00 -12.18 -7.95
CA PRO A 148 29.78 -11.63 -7.39
C PRO A 148 30.21 -10.53 -6.44
N THR A 149 29.66 -9.34 -6.60
CA THR A 149 29.74 -8.30 -5.56
C THR A 149 29.67 -9.08 -4.29
N ARG A 150 30.77 -9.12 -3.50
CA ARG A 150 30.97 -10.03 -2.37
C ARG A 150 29.61 -10.41 -1.81
N PRO A 151 29.27 -11.70 -1.63
CA PRO A 151 28.12 -12.04 -0.82
C PRO A 151 28.26 -11.15 0.40
N SER A 152 27.22 -10.41 0.75
CA SER A 152 27.23 -9.57 1.94
C SER A 152 28.03 -10.34 2.97
N ALA A 153 29.10 -9.77 3.54
CA ALA A 153 29.97 -10.50 4.47
C ALA A 153 29.17 -11.01 5.68
N HIS A 154 27.91 -10.60 5.74
CA HIS A 154 26.90 -11.01 6.71
C HIS A 154 25.78 -11.79 5.99
N PRO A 155 25.27 -12.87 6.60
CA PRO A 155 24.04 -13.52 6.13
C PRO A 155 22.90 -12.48 6.08
N PRO A 156 21.91 -12.68 5.21
CA PRO A 156 20.76 -11.77 5.16
C PRO A 156 20.05 -11.73 6.51
N LEU A 157 19.49 -10.57 6.84
CA LEU A 157 18.80 -10.35 8.13
C LEU A 157 17.50 -11.14 8.25
N PHE A 158 16.85 -11.42 7.12
CA PHE A 158 15.61 -12.19 7.06
C PHE A 158 15.76 -13.42 6.18
N SER A 159 14.98 -14.46 6.51
CA SER A 159 14.86 -15.66 5.68
C SER A 159 13.46 -16.25 5.76
N ASP A 160 12.88 -16.55 4.60
CA ASP A 160 11.57 -17.18 4.49
C ASP A 160 11.62 -18.64 4.99
N LEU A 161 10.86 -18.94 6.03
CA LEU A 161 10.69 -20.28 6.60
C LEU A 161 9.35 -20.94 6.23
N THR A 162 8.51 -20.30 5.43
CA THR A 162 7.14 -20.73 5.14
C THR A 162 7.06 -22.19 4.68
N ASP A 163 7.96 -22.61 3.79
CA ASP A 163 7.99 -23.99 3.32
C ASP A 163 8.67 -24.97 4.29
N ARG A 164 9.47 -24.45 5.24
CA ARG A 164 10.14 -25.29 6.28
C ARG A 164 9.28 -25.46 7.53
N LEU A 165 8.36 -24.53 7.77
CA LEU A 165 7.39 -24.55 8.87
C LEU A 165 5.97 -24.45 8.29
N PRO A 166 5.51 -25.45 7.52
CA PRO A 166 4.26 -25.33 6.79
C PRO A 166 3.07 -25.19 7.73
N ILE A 167 2.31 -24.12 7.56
CA ILE A 167 1.03 -23.89 8.21
C ILE A 167 -0.07 -24.22 7.20
N SER A 168 -0.92 -25.19 7.54
CA SER A 168 -2.02 -25.60 6.66
C SER A 168 -3.17 -24.59 6.72
N TYR A 169 -2.89 -23.37 6.27
CA TYR A 169 -3.87 -22.30 6.19
C TYR A 169 -3.60 -21.44 4.96
N LYS A 170 -4.67 -21.11 4.26
CA LYS A 170 -4.68 -20.14 3.19
C LYS A 170 -5.97 -19.34 3.30
N HIS A 171 -5.85 -18.04 3.48
CA HIS A 171 -7.00 -17.13 3.38
C HIS A 171 -7.59 -17.18 1.97
N ALA A 172 -8.90 -17.25 1.88
CA ALA A 172 -9.59 -17.37 0.60
C ALA A 172 -10.93 -16.62 0.63
N ASP A 173 -10.91 -15.38 0.10
CA ASP A 173 -12.13 -14.62 -0.09
C ASP A 173 -13.04 -15.27 -1.15
N ASN A 174 -14.32 -15.05 -0.98
CA ASN A 174 -15.30 -15.35 -2.01
C ASN A 174 -15.21 -14.37 -3.18
N THR A 175 -15.77 -14.76 -4.31
CA THR A 175 -15.83 -13.89 -5.49
C THR A 175 -16.96 -12.88 -5.31
N PHE A 176 -16.64 -11.70 -4.84
CA PHE A 176 -17.53 -10.56 -4.76
C PHE A 176 -16.94 -9.35 -5.49
N PHE A 177 -17.79 -8.54 -6.12
CA PHE A 177 -17.35 -7.43 -6.95
C PHE A 177 -18.11 -6.16 -6.59
N ASP A 178 -17.56 -5.38 -5.66
CA ASP A 178 -18.16 -4.14 -5.15
C ASP A 178 -18.54 -3.14 -6.24
N PHE A 179 -17.72 -3.00 -7.30
CA PHE A 179 -17.99 -2.08 -8.41
C PHE A 179 -19.25 -2.42 -9.20
N GLY A 180 -19.75 -3.66 -9.13
CA GLY A 180 -21.05 -4.04 -9.69
C GLY A 180 -22.21 -3.33 -9.00
N ARG A 181 -22.00 -2.92 -7.76
CA ARG A 181 -22.98 -2.28 -6.89
C ARG A 181 -22.73 -0.77 -6.76
N GLU A 182 -21.49 -0.38 -6.60
CA GLU A 182 -21.03 1.00 -6.48
C GLU A 182 -19.93 1.28 -7.53
N PRO A 183 -20.29 1.51 -8.79
CA PRO A 183 -19.31 1.52 -9.89
C PRO A 183 -18.29 2.66 -9.86
N LEU A 184 -18.49 3.67 -9.03
CA LEU A 184 -17.60 4.82 -8.91
C LEU A 184 -16.80 4.83 -7.60
N MET A 185 -16.90 3.79 -6.77
CA MET A 185 -16.03 3.69 -5.60
C MET A 185 -14.57 3.49 -6.05
N PRO A 186 -13.59 4.02 -5.29
CA PRO A 186 -12.19 4.00 -5.72
C PRO A 186 -11.54 2.61 -5.63
N HIS A 187 -12.01 1.77 -4.71
CA HIS A 187 -11.42 0.44 -4.47
C HIS A 187 -12.43 -0.51 -3.82
N LEU A 188 -12.14 -1.83 -3.86
CA LEU A 188 -12.94 -2.85 -3.18
C LEU A 188 -12.81 -2.71 -1.66
N LEU A 189 -13.89 -3.06 -0.96
CA LEU A 189 -13.97 -3.12 0.50
C LEU A 189 -14.42 -4.51 1.01
N SER A 190 -14.64 -5.45 0.12
CA SER A 190 -15.06 -6.82 0.45
C SER A 190 -13.89 -7.81 0.57
N THR A 191 -12.65 -7.34 0.60
CA THR A 191 -11.43 -8.18 0.64
C THR A 191 -10.43 -7.62 1.64
N GLU A 192 -10.87 -7.39 2.89
CA GLU A 192 -10.08 -6.68 3.89
C GLU A 192 -9.27 -7.61 4.83
N GLY A 193 -9.72 -8.85 5.05
CA GLY A 193 -9.01 -9.84 5.85
C GLY A 193 -7.70 -10.36 5.25
N PRO A 194 -7.02 -11.25 5.94
CA PRO A 194 -7.36 -11.87 7.21
C PRO A 194 -6.91 -11.05 8.42
N ALA A 195 -7.64 -11.18 9.52
CA ALA A 195 -7.17 -10.79 10.85
C ALA A 195 -5.96 -11.63 11.28
N LEU A 196 -5.12 -11.09 12.18
CA LEU A 196 -3.99 -11.78 12.79
C LEU A 196 -3.81 -11.32 14.23
N ALA A 197 -3.74 -12.27 15.17
CA ALA A 197 -3.34 -12.00 16.54
C ALA A 197 -2.33 -13.03 17.02
N VAL A 198 -1.35 -12.63 17.85
CA VAL A 198 -0.27 -13.48 18.37
C VAL A 198 -0.23 -13.33 19.90
N GLY A 199 -0.17 -14.44 20.62
CA GLY A 199 -0.06 -14.50 22.06
C GLY A 199 -0.08 -15.93 22.57
N ASP A 200 0.34 -16.15 23.83
CA ASP A 200 0.27 -17.44 24.50
C ASP A 200 -1.17 -17.72 24.95
N VAL A 201 -1.92 -18.49 24.15
CA VAL A 201 -3.34 -18.78 24.46
C VAL A 201 -3.53 -20.07 25.26
N ASN A 202 -2.46 -20.82 25.55
CA ASN A 202 -2.56 -22.06 26.28
C ASN A 202 -1.74 -22.09 27.58
N GLY A 203 -1.10 -20.97 27.96
CA GLY A 203 -0.35 -20.79 29.19
C GLY A 203 0.97 -21.54 29.23
N ASP A 204 1.53 -21.97 28.10
CA ASP A 204 2.74 -22.78 28.03
C ASP A 204 4.04 -21.99 27.84
N GLY A 205 3.94 -20.64 27.78
CA GLY A 205 5.06 -19.70 27.65
C GLY A 205 5.58 -19.56 26.22
N ARG A 206 4.83 -20.02 25.22
CA ARG A 206 5.15 -19.89 23.79
C ARG A 206 4.07 -19.11 23.06
N ASP A 207 4.48 -18.29 22.10
CA ASP A 207 3.52 -17.55 21.30
C ASP A 207 2.77 -18.48 20.34
N ASP A 208 1.47 -18.41 20.38
CA ASP A 208 0.52 -19.02 19.47
C ASP A 208 -0.02 -17.96 18.51
N MET A 209 -0.83 -18.33 17.52
CA MET A 209 -1.42 -17.38 16.61
C MET A 209 -2.88 -17.72 16.26
N TYR A 210 -3.66 -16.65 16.08
CA TYR A 210 -4.97 -16.69 15.43
C TYR A 210 -4.86 -16.09 14.04
N ALA A 211 -5.44 -16.76 13.03
CA ALA A 211 -5.63 -16.23 11.68
C ALA A 211 -7.11 -16.24 11.34
N GLY A 212 -7.63 -15.08 11.00
CA GLY A 212 -9.05 -14.85 10.70
C GLY A 212 -9.47 -15.42 9.35
N GLY A 213 -10.73 -15.83 9.24
CA GLY A 213 -11.33 -16.34 8.01
C GLY A 213 -11.97 -15.25 7.16
N ALA A 214 -12.12 -15.52 5.87
CA ALA A 214 -13.00 -14.78 4.99
C ALA A 214 -14.43 -15.32 5.08
N LYS A 215 -15.36 -14.67 4.42
CA LYS A 215 -16.75 -15.18 4.31
C LYS A 215 -16.77 -16.62 3.81
N TRP A 216 -17.47 -17.50 4.56
CA TRP A 216 -17.53 -18.96 4.42
C TRP A 216 -16.23 -19.71 4.78
N GLN A 217 -15.29 -19.06 5.37
CA GLN A 217 -14.08 -19.66 5.91
C GLN A 217 -13.98 -19.37 7.41
N ALA A 218 -13.88 -20.40 8.23
CA ALA A 218 -13.66 -20.23 9.66
C ALA A 218 -12.23 -19.75 9.94
N GLY A 219 -12.06 -18.86 10.90
CA GLY A 219 -10.76 -18.54 11.48
C GLY A 219 -10.10 -19.77 12.12
N ALA A 220 -8.81 -19.73 12.40
CA ALA A 220 -8.03 -20.83 12.96
C ALA A 220 -7.04 -20.37 14.02
N VAL A 221 -6.90 -21.17 15.10
CA VAL A 221 -5.85 -21.04 16.10
C VAL A 221 -4.76 -22.07 15.83
N PHE A 222 -3.53 -21.65 15.89
CA PHE A 222 -2.33 -22.49 15.71
C PHE A 222 -1.50 -22.45 16.98
N LEU A 223 -1.48 -23.56 17.72
CA LEU A 223 -0.65 -23.71 18.90
C LEU A 223 0.78 -24.09 18.51
N GLN A 224 1.75 -23.47 19.17
CA GLN A 224 3.16 -23.75 18.99
C GLN A 224 3.59 -24.92 19.87
N ASP A 225 4.18 -25.98 19.29
CA ASP A 225 4.76 -27.09 20.04
C ASP A 225 6.19 -26.77 20.55
N ALA A 226 6.71 -27.61 21.44
CA ALA A 226 8.06 -27.45 22.01
C ALA A 226 9.20 -27.52 20.98
N ALA A 227 8.93 -27.95 19.74
CA ALA A 227 9.87 -27.90 18.62
C ALA A 227 9.70 -26.62 17.77
N GLY A 228 8.83 -25.70 18.16
CA GLY A 228 8.54 -24.46 17.47
C GLY A 228 7.77 -24.64 16.16
N ARG A 229 6.97 -25.70 16.04
CA ARG A 229 6.07 -25.98 14.91
C ARG A 229 4.65 -25.60 15.30
N PHE A 230 3.85 -25.20 14.32
CA PHE A 230 2.47 -24.75 14.52
C PHE A 230 1.46 -25.83 14.13
N ARG A 231 0.48 -26.06 14.99
CA ARG A 231 -0.58 -27.02 14.76
C ARG A 231 -1.95 -26.37 14.94
N ALA A 232 -2.79 -26.45 13.92
CA ALA A 232 -4.17 -26.00 14.02
C ALA A 232 -4.96 -26.82 15.04
N THR A 233 -5.75 -26.13 15.84
CA THR A 233 -6.67 -26.73 16.81
C THR A 233 -8.12 -26.61 16.33
N PRO A 234 -8.96 -27.65 16.50
CA PRO A 234 -10.37 -27.57 16.17
C PRO A 234 -11.10 -26.57 17.07
N GLN A 235 -11.76 -25.59 16.47
CA GLN A 235 -12.57 -24.58 17.16
C GLN A 235 -14.03 -24.66 16.66
N PRO A 236 -14.94 -25.37 17.36
CA PRO A 236 -16.32 -25.48 16.93
C PRO A 236 -17.04 -24.13 16.86
N ALA A 237 -16.74 -23.18 17.75
CA ALA A 237 -17.32 -21.84 17.77
C ALA A 237 -16.98 -21.08 16.47
N PHE A 238 -15.73 -21.09 16.02
CA PHE A 238 -15.32 -20.41 14.79
C PHE A 238 -15.99 -21.02 13.54
N ARG A 239 -16.24 -22.33 13.53
CA ARG A 239 -16.97 -22.95 12.43
C ARG A 239 -18.43 -22.51 12.35
N ALA A 240 -19.06 -22.27 13.48
CA ALA A 240 -20.43 -21.74 13.53
C ALA A 240 -20.52 -20.34 12.94
N ASP A 241 -19.44 -19.55 13.10
CA ASP A 241 -19.36 -18.15 12.68
C ASP A 241 -18.66 -17.97 11.31
N SER A 242 -18.47 -19.05 10.54
CA SER A 242 -17.74 -19.01 9.24
C SER A 242 -18.42 -18.20 8.14
N LEU A 243 -19.63 -17.65 8.37
CA LEU A 243 -20.29 -16.72 7.45
C LEU A 243 -19.70 -15.31 7.55
N ASP A 244 -19.11 -14.99 8.68
CA ASP A 244 -18.60 -13.66 9.00
C ASP A 244 -17.20 -13.49 8.39
N GLU A 245 -16.80 -12.24 8.12
CA GLU A 245 -15.46 -11.90 7.63
C GLU A 245 -14.64 -11.31 8.78
N ASP A 246 -13.49 -11.92 9.07
CA ASP A 246 -12.60 -11.54 10.16
C ASP A 246 -11.57 -10.51 9.67
N VAL A 247 -11.80 -9.23 9.92
CA VAL A 247 -10.96 -8.15 9.38
C VAL A 247 -9.86 -7.71 10.33
N ASP A 248 -10.08 -7.83 11.65
CA ASP A 248 -9.08 -7.56 12.67
C ASP A 248 -9.36 -8.37 13.93
N ALA A 249 -8.35 -8.60 14.77
CA ALA A 249 -8.51 -9.35 16.01
C ALA A 249 -7.51 -8.90 17.08
N ALA A 250 -7.89 -9.04 18.35
CA ALA A 250 -7.03 -8.81 19.49
C ALA A 250 -7.14 -9.95 20.51
N LEU A 251 -6.00 -10.31 21.10
CA LEU A 251 -5.89 -11.20 22.25
C LEU A 251 -5.63 -10.37 23.51
N PHE A 252 -6.46 -10.53 24.52
CA PHE A 252 -6.32 -9.87 25.83
C PHE A 252 -7.18 -10.58 26.86
N ASP A 253 -6.89 -10.44 28.15
CA ASP A 253 -7.69 -10.94 29.27
C ASP A 253 -8.95 -10.07 29.39
N ALA A 254 -10.09 -10.59 28.94
CA ALA A 254 -11.35 -9.85 28.91
C ALA A 254 -12.15 -10.00 30.20
N ASP A 255 -12.07 -11.14 30.90
CA ASP A 255 -12.89 -11.46 32.07
C ASP A 255 -12.11 -11.50 33.40
N GLY A 256 -10.80 -11.26 33.36
CA GLY A 256 -9.95 -11.12 34.54
C GLY A 256 -9.49 -12.44 35.12
N ASP A 257 -9.53 -13.54 34.35
CA ASP A 257 -9.13 -14.87 34.81
C ASP A 257 -7.64 -15.17 34.54
N GLY A 258 -6.96 -14.30 33.79
CA GLY A 258 -5.53 -14.37 33.48
C GLY A 258 -5.21 -15.07 32.18
N ASP A 259 -6.20 -15.57 31.45
CA ASP A 259 -6.05 -16.19 30.14
C ASP A 259 -6.30 -15.17 29.01
N LEU A 260 -5.72 -15.40 27.83
CA LEU A 260 -5.95 -14.51 26.69
C LEU A 260 -7.21 -14.92 25.94
N ASP A 261 -8.22 -14.07 26.00
CA ASP A 261 -9.45 -14.14 25.20
C ASP A 261 -9.25 -13.56 23.82
N LEU A 262 -10.16 -13.86 22.89
CA LEU A 262 -10.09 -13.40 21.51
C LEU A 262 -11.30 -12.54 21.16
N TYR A 263 -11.05 -11.28 20.81
CA TYR A 263 -12.04 -10.42 20.16
C TYR A 263 -11.79 -10.39 18.66
N VAL A 264 -12.85 -10.56 17.86
CA VAL A 264 -12.79 -10.55 16.39
C VAL A 264 -13.74 -9.50 15.85
N VAL A 265 -13.21 -8.60 15.04
CA VAL A 265 -13.95 -7.57 14.33
C VAL A 265 -14.51 -8.15 13.04
N SER A 266 -15.82 -8.00 12.86
CA SER A 266 -16.53 -8.39 11.65
C SER A 266 -16.57 -7.24 10.65
N GLY A 267 -16.27 -7.52 9.38
CA GLY A 267 -16.23 -6.48 8.34
C GLY A 267 -16.72 -6.94 6.99
N GLY A 268 -16.11 -6.38 5.95
CA GLY A 268 -16.51 -6.56 4.57
C GLY A 268 -17.70 -5.68 4.16
N ASN A 269 -17.92 -5.51 2.86
CA ASN A 269 -18.99 -4.63 2.32
C ASN A 269 -20.14 -5.42 1.72
N GLU A 270 -20.21 -6.74 1.96
CA GLU A 270 -21.16 -7.62 1.31
C GLU A 270 -22.54 -7.60 1.97
N PHE A 271 -22.57 -7.54 3.30
CA PHE A 271 -23.80 -7.51 4.07
C PHE A 271 -24.31 -6.08 4.26
N TRP A 272 -25.63 -5.95 4.34
CA TRP A 272 -26.27 -4.67 4.61
C TRP A 272 -26.39 -4.41 6.11
N GLU A 273 -26.84 -5.42 6.83
CA GLU A 273 -27.05 -5.42 8.27
C GLU A 273 -27.20 -6.87 8.76
N GLY A 274 -27.19 -7.08 10.07
CA GLY A 274 -27.50 -8.36 10.67
C GLY A 274 -26.30 -9.07 11.28
N ALA A 275 -26.53 -10.27 11.77
CA ALA A 275 -25.58 -11.03 12.58
C ALA A 275 -24.15 -11.16 12.00
N PRO A 276 -23.95 -11.27 10.66
CA PRO A 276 -22.58 -11.34 10.13
C PRO A 276 -21.73 -10.07 10.31
N LEU A 277 -22.34 -8.97 10.72
CA LEU A 277 -21.66 -7.69 11.02
C LEU A 277 -21.56 -7.43 12.54
N GLN A 278 -21.92 -8.39 13.37
CA GLN A 278 -21.75 -8.34 14.81
C GLN A 278 -20.34 -8.81 15.19
N ASP A 279 -19.59 -8.00 15.90
CA ASP A 279 -18.31 -8.42 16.46
C ASP A 279 -18.48 -9.54 17.48
N ARG A 280 -17.43 -10.32 17.67
CA ARG A 280 -17.44 -11.55 18.45
C ARG A 280 -16.35 -11.54 19.50
N LEU A 281 -16.74 -11.89 20.71
CA LEU A 281 -15.82 -12.22 21.81
C LEU A 281 -15.86 -13.74 22.03
N TYR A 282 -14.69 -14.34 22.12
CA TYR A 282 -14.52 -15.75 22.46
C TYR A 282 -13.68 -15.84 23.72
N LEU A 283 -14.28 -16.41 24.77
CA LEU A 283 -13.60 -16.67 26.04
C LEU A 283 -12.76 -17.94 25.92
N ASN A 284 -11.56 -17.89 26.43
CA ASN A 284 -10.59 -18.97 26.45
C ASN A 284 -10.76 -19.82 27.73
N ASP A 285 -10.32 -21.07 27.73
CA ASP A 285 -10.29 -21.93 28.92
C ASP A 285 -8.86 -22.11 29.48
N GLY A 286 -7.92 -21.24 29.08
CA GLY A 286 -6.50 -21.31 29.42
C GLY A 286 -5.73 -22.44 28.75
N ARG A 287 -6.35 -23.13 27.79
CA ARG A 287 -5.75 -24.22 27.01
C ARG A 287 -5.85 -24.04 25.51
N GLY A 288 -6.27 -22.86 25.08
CA GLY A 288 -6.48 -22.52 23.68
C GLY A 288 -7.78 -23.07 23.09
N ASN A 289 -8.80 -23.38 23.92
CA ASN A 289 -10.14 -23.71 23.45
C ASN A 289 -11.06 -22.50 23.69
N PHE A 290 -11.69 -22.03 22.63
CA PHE A 290 -12.47 -20.83 22.63
C PHE A 290 -13.98 -21.12 22.59
N SER A 291 -14.75 -20.41 23.42
CA SER A 291 -16.21 -20.45 23.43
C SER A 291 -16.77 -19.06 23.17
N ARG A 292 -17.77 -18.96 22.27
CA ARG A 292 -18.39 -17.69 21.93
C ARG A 292 -19.19 -17.13 23.11
N ALA A 293 -18.91 -15.88 23.49
CA ALA A 293 -19.71 -15.14 24.45
C ALA A 293 -20.97 -14.55 23.78
N GLU A 294 -22.09 -14.56 24.50
CA GLU A 294 -23.36 -14.05 23.99
C GLU A 294 -23.33 -12.53 23.87
N ALA A 295 -24.00 -11.99 22.84
CA ALA A 295 -24.21 -10.56 22.68
C ALA A 295 -25.65 -10.18 23.06
N GLY A 296 -25.87 -8.91 23.46
CA GLY A 296 -27.20 -8.40 23.77
C GLY A 296 -27.49 -8.24 25.27
N ALA A 297 -28.76 -8.15 25.63
CA ALA A 297 -29.16 -7.86 27.01
C ALA A 297 -28.72 -8.97 27.98
N GLY A 298 -27.79 -8.64 28.88
CA GLY A 298 -27.16 -9.59 29.80
C GLY A 298 -26.04 -10.43 29.21
N GLY A 299 -25.66 -10.18 27.95
CA GLY A 299 -24.49 -10.78 27.30
C GLY A 299 -23.21 -9.95 27.44
N ALA A 300 -22.11 -10.50 26.95
CA ALA A 300 -20.79 -9.89 27.06
C ALA A 300 -20.61 -8.63 26.20
N LEU A 301 -21.23 -8.59 25.01
CA LEU A 301 -21.12 -7.47 24.10
C LEU A 301 -22.48 -6.80 23.85
N PRO A 302 -22.53 -5.47 23.62
CA PRO A 302 -23.72 -4.83 23.07
C PRO A 302 -23.99 -5.31 21.63
N VAL A 303 -25.25 -5.28 21.21
CA VAL A 303 -25.61 -5.58 19.82
C VAL A 303 -25.40 -4.33 18.98
N PHE A 304 -24.51 -4.41 18.01
CA PHE A 304 -24.32 -3.40 16.98
C PHE A 304 -23.86 -4.08 15.67
N PHE A 305 -24.38 -3.59 14.56
CA PHE A 305 -24.01 -4.11 13.23
C PHE A 305 -23.25 -3.03 12.48
N HIS A 306 -22.02 -3.31 12.10
CA HIS A 306 -21.18 -2.35 11.41
C HIS A 306 -20.20 -3.06 10.47
N ASN A 307 -19.70 -2.35 9.48
CA ASN A 307 -18.54 -2.82 8.73
C ASN A 307 -17.28 -2.39 9.47
N GLY A 308 -16.82 -3.25 10.36
CA GLY A 308 -15.63 -3.04 11.15
C GLY A 308 -14.36 -3.01 10.33
N SER A 309 -13.31 -2.43 10.88
CA SER A 309 -11.99 -2.35 10.24
C SER A 309 -10.85 -2.63 11.19
N CYS A 310 -11.00 -2.27 12.45
CA CYS A 310 -9.92 -2.45 13.44
C CYS A 310 -10.44 -2.51 14.86
N ILE A 311 -9.60 -3.11 15.70
CA ILE A 311 -9.72 -3.04 17.16
C ILE A 311 -8.42 -2.51 17.76
N ALA A 312 -8.54 -1.66 18.77
CA ALA A 312 -7.45 -1.31 19.68
C ALA A 312 -7.91 -1.57 21.12
N ALA A 313 -7.17 -2.38 21.86
CA ALA A 313 -7.47 -2.76 23.24
C ALA A 313 -6.49 -2.08 24.20
N SER A 314 -6.99 -1.60 25.36
CA SER A 314 -6.21 -0.94 26.42
C SER A 314 -6.56 -1.45 27.83
N GLY A 315 -6.90 -2.71 27.99
CA GLY A 315 -7.36 -3.23 29.26
C GLY A 315 -8.77 -2.74 29.65
N ASP A 316 -8.93 -1.45 30.02
CA ASP A 316 -10.22 -0.88 30.41
C ASP A 316 -11.13 -0.55 29.23
N PHE A 317 -10.56 -0.25 28.05
CA PHE A 317 -11.29 0.21 26.88
C PHE A 317 -10.93 -0.57 25.63
N LEU A 318 -11.96 -0.83 24.81
CA LEU A 318 -11.79 -1.24 23.43
C LEU A 318 -12.29 -0.11 22.51
N PHE A 319 -11.46 0.31 21.60
CA PHE A 319 -11.92 1.09 20.45
C PHE A 319 -12.18 0.14 19.28
N VAL A 320 -13.39 0.22 18.73
CA VAL A 320 -13.79 -0.55 17.56
C VAL A 320 -14.07 0.43 16.42
N GLY A 321 -13.20 0.40 15.42
CA GLY A 321 -13.26 1.28 14.25
C GLY A 321 -14.16 0.70 13.16
N SER A 322 -14.93 1.58 12.49
CA SER A 322 -15.76 1.24 11.35
C SER A 322 -15.26 1.94 10.10
N ARG A 323 -15.25 1.21 8.96
CA ARG A 323 -14.70 1.69 7.70
C ARG A 323 -15.72 2.31 6.78
N VAL A 324 -16.90 1.70 6.65
CA VAL A 324 -17.90 2.11 5.67
C VAL A 324 -19.30 1.85 6.17
N VAL A 325 -20.26 2.67 5.75
CA VAL A 325 -21.67 2.29 5.77
C VAL A 325 -21.92 1.43 4.54
N ALA A 326 -22.44 0.21 4.72
CA ALA A 326 -22.64 -0.73 3.65
C ALA A 326 -23.35 -0.09 2.45
N ARG A 327 -22.79 -0.25 1.24
CA ARG A 327 -23.29 0.31 -0.02
C ARG A 327 -23.34 1.84 -0.08
N GLN A 328 -22.58 2.52 0.77
CA GLN A 328 -22.57 3.98 0.84
C GLN A 328 -21.13 4.50 1.10
N TYR A 329 -20.19 4.14 0.24
CA TYR A 329 -18.82 4.61 0.38
C TYR A 329 -18.75 6.14 0.48
N GLY A 330 -17.97 6.64 1.43
CA GLY A 330 -17.86 8.07 1.72
C GLY A 330 -18.92 8.64 2.67
N VAL A 331 -19.87 7.80 3.14
CA VAL A 331 -20.69 8.12 4.31
C VAL A 331 -19.93 7.66 5.55
N ILE A 332 -19.76 8.57 6.50
CA ILE A 332 -19.03 8.28 7.75
C ILE A 332 -19.81 7.28 8.59
N PRO A 333 -19.24 6.11 8.87
CA PRO A 333 -19.86 5.09 9.72
C PRO A 333 -19.71 5.46 11.20
N ARG A 334 -20.46 4.78 12.05
CA ARG A 334 -20.32 4.90 13.50
C ARG A 334 -19.19 3.99 13.99
N SER A 335 -18.24 4.53 14.77
CA SER A 335 -17.25 3.79 15.55
C SER A 335 -17.64 3.77 17.02
N TYR A 336 -17.04 2.86 17.81
CA TYR A 336 -17.46 2.59 19.18
C TYR A 336 -16.27 2.63 20.14
N LEU A 337 -16.51 3.21 21.33
CA LEU A 337 -15.66 3.04 22.50
C LEU A 337 -16.42 2.18 23.51
N LEU A 338 -15.91 0.98 23.77
CA LEU A 338 -16.48 0.03 24.71
C LEU A 338 -15.66 0.04 26.00
N GLU A 339 -16.33 0.08 27.15
CA GLU A 339 -15.71 -0.01 28.47
C GLU A 339 -15.90 -1.42 29.02
N ASN A 340 -14.81 -2.08 29.44
CA ASN A 340 -14.80 -3.38 30.10
C ASN A 340 -15.12 -3.23 31.59
N ASP A 341 -15.93 -4.10 32.17
CA ASP A 341 -16.18 -4.17 33.60
C ASP A 341 -15.20 -5.07 34.36
N GLY A 342 -14.22 -5.67 33.65
CA GLY A 342 -13.24 -6.62 34.18
C GLY A 342 -13.79 -8.04 34.41
N HIS A 343 -14.98 -8.33 33.90
CA HIS A 343 -15.64 -9.63 33.99
C HIS A 343 -16.18 -10.09 32.62
N GLY A 344 -15.59 -9.60 31.53
CA GLY A 344 -15.95 -9.98 30.18
C GLY A 344 -17.21 -9.26 29.65
N HIS A 345 -17.73 -8.24 30.32
CA HIS A 345 -18.88 -7.49 29.84
C HIS A 345 -18.48 -6.08 29.39
N PHE A 346 -18.90 -5.73 28.22
CA PHE A 346 -18.57 -4.47 27.57
C PHE A 346 -19.79 -3.58 27.40
N ARG A 347 -19.60 -2.29 27.63
CA ARG A 347 -20.63 -1.27 27.50
C ARG A 347 -20.21 -0.17 26.53
N ASP A 348 -21.07 0.20 25.59
CA ASP A 348 -20.86 1.38 24.74
C ASP A 348 -20.90 2.67 25.57
N VAL A 349 -19.74 3.32 25.66
CA VAL A 349 -19.56 4.60 26.39
C VAL A 349 -19.17 5.74 25.44
N THR A 350 -19.27 5.55 24.13
CA THR A 350 -18.82 6.50 23.09
C THR A 350 -19.39 7.89 23.32
N ALA A 351 -20.72 8.03 23.41
CA ALA A 351 -21.37 9.33 23.58
C ALA A 351 -21.04 10.00 24.94
N LEU A 352 -20.75 9.17 25.96
CA LEU A 352 -20.50 9.66 27.32
C LEU A 352 -19.04 10.09 27.50
N LYS A 353 -18.09 9.24 27.04
CA LYS A 353 -16.66 9.42 27.32
C LYS A 353 -15.88 9.99 26.15
N ALA A 354 -16.31 9.79 24.89
CA ALA A 354 -15.62 10.24 23.70
C ALA A 354 -16.58 10.90 22.68
N PRO A 355 -17.19 12.06 23.02
CA PRO A 355 -18.09 12.76 22.10
C PRO A 355 -17.39 13.07 20.78
N GLY A 356 -18.03 12.70 19.63
CA GLY A 356 -17.48 12.87 18.29
C GLY A 356 -16.68 11.68 17.76
N LEU A 357 -16.32 10.71 18.61
CA LEU A 357 -15.67 9.47 18.16
C LEU A 357 -16.62 8.59 17.35
N ASP A 358 -17.93 8.66 17.61
CA ASP A 358 -18.97 7.96 16.85
C ASP A 358 -19.01 8.34 15.35
N SER A 359 -18.50 9.51 15.01
CA SER A 359 -18.45 10.05 13.65
C SER A 359 -17.05 10.50 13.23
N VAL A 360 -16.03 9.83 13.76
CA VAL A 360 -14.62 10.22 13.62
C VAL A 360 -14.11 10.20 12.18
N GLY A 361 -14.66 9.33 11.34
CA GLY A 361 -14.28 9.18 9.94
C GLY A 361 -14.43 7.73 9.45
N MET A 362 -13.87 7.45 8.29
CA MET A 362 -13.77 6.11 7.70
C MET A 362 -12.49 5.44 8.23
N VAL A 363 -12.60 4.82 9.40
CA VAL A 363 -11.45 4.30 10.16
C VAL A 363 -10.81 3.11 9.47
N SER A 364 -9.50 3.04 9.45
CA SER A 364 -8.72 1.88 9.02
C SER A 364 -7.96 1.22 10.17
N ARG A 365 -7.35 2.00 11.06
CA ARG A 365 -6.56 1.53 12.22
C ARG A 365 -6.61 2.51 13.38
N ALA A 366 -6.26 2.02 14.56
CA ALA A 366 -6.09 2.84 15.75
C ALA A 366 -5.02 2.26 16.68
N THR A 367 -4.50 3.08 17.58
CA THR A 367 -3.56 2.66 18.62
C THR A 367 -3.78 3.44 19.90
N TRP A 368 -3.50 2.79 21.02
CA TRP A 368 -3.41 3.42 22.32
C TRP A 368 -1.97 3.79 22.63
N VAL A 369 -1.74 5.01 23.07
CA VAL A 369 -0.41 5.51 23.41
C VAL A 369 -0.51 6.70 24.35
N ASP A 370 0.36 6.75 25.35
CA ASP A 370 0.57 7.96 26.17
C ASP A 370 1.51 8.89 25.39
N TYR A 371 0.92 9.81 24.58
CA TYR A 371 1.73 10.63 23.67
C TYR A 371 2.29 11.88 24.32
N ASP A 372 1.71 12.35 25.44
CA ASP A 372 2.14 13.56 26.12
C ASP A 372 2.85 13.31 27.45
N GLY A 373 2.96 12.04 27.89
CA GLY A 373 3.70 11.61 29.05
C GLY A 373 2.96 11.85 30.38
N ASP A 374 1.60 11.97 30.34
CA ASP A 374 0.79 12.18 31.55
C ASP A 374 0.49 10.87 32.32
N GLY A 375 0.92 9.73 31.78
CA GLY A 375 0.74 8.39 32.36
C GLY A 375 -0.61 7.76 32.04
N LYS A 376 -1.40 8.33 31.13
CA LYS A 376 -2.67 7.80 30.65
C LYS A 376 -2.57 7.47 29.16
N LEU A 377 -3.31 6.46 28.75
CA LEU A 377 -3.36 6.10 27.35
C LEU A 377 -4.35 6.98 26.59
N ASP A 378 -3.86 7.60 25.54
CA ASP A 378 -4.63 8.35 24.56
C ASP A 378 -4.96 7.47 23.37
N LEU A 379 -6.00 7.84 22.63
CA LEU A 379 -6.42 7.11 21.44
C LEU A 379 -6.04 7.89 20.18
N ILE A 380 -5.23 7.26 19.30
CA ILE A 380 -4.92 7.82 17.99
C ILE A 380 -5.58 6.97 16.92
N VAL A 381 -6.36 7.62 16.02
CA VAL A 381 -7.18 6.97 15.00
C VAL A 381 -6.79 7.47 13.62
N VAL A 382 -6.64 6.56 12.67
CA VAL A 382 -6.34 6.86 11.27
C VAL A 382 -7.35 6.21 10.33
N GLY A 383 -7.50 6.77 9.14
CA GLY A 383 -8.45 6.23 8.17
C GLY A 383 -8.42 6.97 6.83
N GLU A 384 -9.37 6.61 5.97
CA GLU A 384 -9.48 7.20 4.64
C GLU A 384 -10.18 8.56 4.69
N TRP A 385 -9.67 9.51 3.90
CA TRP A 385 -10.25 10.84 3.74
C TRP A 385 -10.35 11.62 5.06
N MET A 386 -9.45 11.37 5.98
CA MET A 386 -9.46 12.02 7.28
C MET A 386 -8.03 12.35 7.75
N PRO A 387 -7.86 13.33 8.63
CA PRO A 387 -6.58 13.53 9.32
C PRO A 387 -6.30 12.40 10.31
N VAL A 388 -5.06 12.28 10.73
CA VAL A 388 -4.71 11.52 11.94
C VAL A 388 -5.44 12.18 13.11
N ARG A 389 -6.31 11.44 13.82
CA ARG A 389 -7.14 11.97 14.93
C ARG A 389 -6.51 11.59 16.26
N VAL A 390 -6.39 12.55 17.13
CA VAL A 390 -5.83 12.38 18.49
C VAL A 390 -6.91 12.69 19.52
N PHE A 391 -7.25 11.70 20.33
CA PHE A 391 -8.20 11.83 21.45
C PHE A 391 -7.44 11.67 22.76
N HIS A 392 -7.16 12.79 23.41
CA HIS A 392 -6.45 12.84 24.69
C HIS A 392 -7.37 12.49 25.86
N GLN A 393 -6.86 11.64 26.76
CA GLN A 393 -7.60 11.20 27.95
C GLN A 393 -7.47 12.19 29.09
N GLU A 394 -8.51 12.97 29.36
CA GLU A 394 -8.55 13.87 30.49
C GLU A 394 -9.82 13.66 31.33
N ASN A 395 -9.66 13.57 32.68
CA ASN A 395 -10.77 13.42 33.63
C ASN A 395 -11.74 12.26 33.29
N GLY A 396 -11.22 11.14 32.75
CA GLY A 396 -11.98 9.96 32.34
C GLY A 396 -12.80 10.14 31.07
N ARG A 397 -12.46 11.13 30.26
CA ARG A 397 -13.02 11.41 28.93
C ARG A 397 -11.91 11.55 27.90
N PHE A 398 -12.26 11.28 26.64
CA PHE A 398 -11.39 11.43 25.50
C PHE A 398 -11.79 12.68 24.71
N VAL A 399 -10.91 13.66 24.68
CA VAL A 399 -11.11 14.95 24.04
C VAL A 399 -10.29 15.04 22.77
N ASP A 400 -10.92 15.47 21.68
CA ASP A 400 -10.24 15.64 20.39
C ASP A 400 -9.22 16.79 20.47
N ARG A 401 -7.94 16.44 20.27
CA ARG A 401 -6.78 17.34 20.25
C ARG A 401 -6.04 17.29 18.91
N THR A 402 -6.71 16.84 17.87
CA THR A 402 -6.13 16.68 16.52
C THR A 402 -5.40 17.92 16.00
N THR A 403 -6.02 19.09 16.19
CA THR A 403 -5.44 20.36 15.73
C THR A 403 -4.23 20.76 16.56
N GLU A 404 -4.37 20.66 17.88
CA GLU A 404 -3.32 20.97 18.85
C GLU A 404 -2.12 20.03 18.70
N ALA A 405 -2.37 18.76 18.42
CA ALA A 405 -1.33 17.75 18.15
C ALA A 405 -0.61 17.94 16.80
N GLY A 406 -1.01 18.91 15.96
CA GLY A 406 -0.30 19.24 14.73
C GLY A 406 -0.80 18.54 13.48
N PHE A 407 -1.89 17.75 13.54
CA PHE A 407 -2.41 17.00 12.41
C PHE A 407 -3.47 17.73 11.56
N ALA A 408 -3.78 18.99 11.86
CA ALA A 408 -4.63 19.79 10.99
C ALA A 408 -4.03 19.92 9.58
N GLY A 409 -4.79 19.51 8.53
CA GLY A 409 -4.32 19.49 7.15
C GLY A 409 -3.33 18.35 6.84
N ALA A 410 -3.47 17.23 7.54
CA ALA A 410 -2.80 15.96 7.27
C ALA A 410 -3.82 14.87 6.90
N SER A 411 -4.86 15.22 6.14
CA SER A 411 -5.84 14.25 5.64
C SER A 411 -5.23 13.37 4.57
N GLY A 412 -5.48 12.05 4.66
CA GLY A 412 -4.91 11.06 3.75
C GLY A 412 -5.80 9.84 3.55
N TRP A 413 -5.25 8.82 2.91
CA TRP A 413 -5.74 7.44 2.95
C TRP A 413 -4.83 6.63 3.85
N TRP A 414 -4.89 6.96 5.13
CA TRP A 414 -4.08 6.29 6.13
C TRP A 414 -4.56 4.84 6.27
N THR A 415 -3.66 3.89 6.13
CA THR A 415 -3.95 2.44 6.09
C THR A 415 -3.46 1.71 7.33
N SER A 416 -2.44 2.24 8.00
CA SER A 416 -1.87 1.65 9.21
C SER A 416 -1.27 2.69 10.14
N ILE A 417 -1.17 2.33 11.42
CA ILE A 417 -0.49 3.11 12.46
C ILE A 417 0.23 2.19 13.42
N GLN A 418 1.43 2.59 13.84
CA GLN A 418 2.17 1.96 14.92
C GLN A 418 2.89 3.02 15.74
N ALA A 419 2.88 2.87 17.07
CA ALA A 419 3.64 3.72 17.98
C ALA A 419 4.96 3.04 18.37
N ALA A 420 6.08 3.79 18.33
CA ALA A 420 7.40 3.36 18.79
C ALA A 420 8.30 4.57 19.00
N ASP A 421 9.28 4.47 19.90
CA ASP A 421 10.32 5.51 20.06
C ASP A 421 11.36 5.36 18.93
N LEU A 422 11.16 6.12 17.84
CA LEU A 422 11.96 5.99 16.60
C LEU A 422 13.29 6.73 16.67
N ASN A 423 13.43 7.68 17.59
CA ASN A 423 14.59 8.56 17.69
C ASN A 423 15.41 8.38 18.98
N GLY A 424 14.96 7.49 19.90
CA GLY A 424 15.65 7.15 21.15
C GLY A 424 15.51 8.21 22.24
N ASP A 425 14.48 9.07 22.18
CA ASP A 425 14.27 10.14 23.14
C ASP A 425 13.32 9.78 24.30
N GLY A 426 12.82 8.55 24.29
CA GLY A 426 11.93 7.99 25.31
C GLY A 426 10.46 8.35 25.14
N ARG A 427 10.07 9.03 24.06
CA ARG A 427 8.68 9.36 23.73
C ARG A 427 8.19 8.54 22.54
N PRO A 428 6.91 8.15 22.52
CA PRO A 428 6.36 7.43 21.38
C PRO A 428 6.18 8.36 20.18
N ASP A 429 6.81 7.99 19.06
CA ASP A 429 6.56 8.50 17.72
C ASP A 429 5.55 7.60 17.00
N LEU A 430 5.08 7.99 15.81
CA LEU A 430 4.14 7.23 15.02
C LEU A 430 4.71 6.86 13.66
N VAL A 431 4.52 5.61 13.25
CA VAL A 431 4.67 5.15 11.86
C VAL A 431 3.30 5.11 11.22
N LEU A 432 3.13 5.81 10.10
CA LEU A 432 1.84 6.02 9.44
C LEU A 432 1.90 5.49 8.00
N GLY A 433 1.25 4.36 7.73
CA GLY A 433 1.08 3.86 6.37
C GLY A 433 -0.01 4.62 5.63
N ASN A 434 0.20 4.84 4.32
CA ASN A 434 -0.75 5.54 3.44
C ASN A 434 -0.77 4.83 2.07
N LEU A 435 -1.55 5.35 1.12
CA LEU A 435 -1.64 4.85 -0.26
C LEU A 435 -0.29 4.81 -1.00
N GLY A 436 0.64 5.69 -0.62
CA GLY A 436 1.88 5.90 -1.33
C GLY A 436 1.77 6.92 -2.47
N LEU A 437 2.90 7.22 -3.10
CA LEU A 437 2.97 8.25 -4.14
C LEU A 437 3.01 7.69 -5.57
N ASN A 438 3.03 6.37 -5.72
CA ASN A 438 3.01 5.69 -7.02
C ASN A 438 1.57 5.36 -7.45
N SER A 439 0.73 6.40 -7.55
CA SER A 439 -0.67 6.28 -7.94
C SER A 439 -1.07 7.35 -8.96
N LEU A 440 -2.22 7.16 -9.61
CA LEU A 440 -2.80 8.17 -10.50
C LEU A 440 -3.38 9.36 -9.71
N ILE A 441 -3.69 9.16 -8.43
CA ILE A 441 -4.27 10.18 -7.57
C ILE A 441 -3.14 11.04 -7.01
N ARG A 442 -3.25 12.35 -7.18
CA ARG A 442 -2.31 13.32 -6.65
C ARG A 442 -3.01 14.23 -5.66
N ALA A 443 -2.34 14.55 -4.56
CA ALA A 443 -2.84 15.48 -3.56
C ALA A 443 -1.72 16.34 -2.97
N SER A 444 -2.09 17.53 -2.58
CA SER A 444 -1.32 18.44 -1.75
C SER A 444 -2.29 19.37 -1.00
N ARG A 445 -1.82 20.09 0.01
CA ARG A 445 -2.65 21.09 0.71
C ARG A 445 -3.23 22.15 -0.23
N ALA A 446 -2.49 22.54 -1.28
CA ALA A 446 -2.95 23.51 -2.26
C ALA A 446 -3.92 22.91 -3.30
N GLU A 447 -3.74 21.63 -3.61
CA GLU A 447 -4.50 20.86 -4.59
C GLU A 447 -4.95 19.52 -4.00
N PRO A 448 -5.90 19.51 -3.04
CA PRO A 448 -6.35 18.28 -2.38
C PRO A 448 -7.13 17.39 -3.36
N ALA A 449 -6.95 16.08 -3.23
CA ALA A 449 -7.87 15.14 -3.85
C ALA A 449 -9.22 15.22 -3.14
N ARG A 450 -10.34 15.14 -3.89
CA ARG A 450 -11.68 15.27 -3.33
C ARG A 450 -12.58 14.13 -3.75
N LEU A 451 -13.33 13.61 -2.79
CA LEU A 451 -14.41 12.68 -3.02
C LEU A 451 -15.74 13.41 -2.79
N TYR A 452 -16.52 13.57 -3.86
CA TYR A 452 -17.87 14.13 -3.80
C TYR A 452 -18.86 12.97 -3.65
N VAL A 453 -19.66 13.00 -2.59
CA VAL A 453 -20.65 11.96 -2.28
C VAL A 453 -22.03 12.60 -2.22
N GLY A 454 -22.95 12.15 -3.08
CA GLY A 454 -24.30 12.69 -3.14
C GLY A 454 -25.24 11.91 -4.06
N ASP A 455 -26.55 12.14 -3.91
CA ASP A 455 -27.57 11.68 -4.85
C ASP A 455 -27.66 12.66 -6.02
N PHE A 456 -26.72 12.55 -6.96
CA PHE A 456 -26.68 13.41 -8.14
C PHE A 456 -27.81 13.06 -9.09
N PHE A 457 -28.53 14.07 -9.55
CA PHE A 457 -29.70 13.95 -10.42
C PHE A 457 -30.92 13.28 -9.77
N GLU A 458 -31.01 13.25 -8.44
CA GLU A 458 -32.16 12.75 -7.69
C GLU A 458 -32.52 11.28 -8.09
N THR A 459 -31.52 10.43 -8.18
CA THR A 459 -31.67 9.02 -8.60
C THR A 459 -32.11 8.10 -7.45
N GLY A 460 -32.13 8.59 -6.21
CA GLY A 460 -32.39 7.81 -4.99
C GLY A 460 -31.19 6.97 -4.54
N THR A 461 -30.01 7.14 -5.16
CA THR A 461 -28.80 6.40 -4.80
C THR A 461 -27.60 7.33 -4.74
N LEU A 462 -26.77 7.17 -3.71
CA LEU A 462 -25.53 7.92 -3.57
C LEU A 462 -24.52 7.50 -4.65
N LYS A 463 -23.78 8.47 -5.15
CA LYS A 463 -22.65 8.30 -6.06
C LYS A 463 -21.42 8.97 -5.50
N GLN A 464 -20.26 8.39 -5.79
CA GLN A 464 -18.96 8.82 -5.34
C GLN A 464 -18.15 9.30 -6.55
N ILE A 465 -17.78 10.58 -6.60
CA ILE A 465 -16.98 11.10 -7.69
C ILE A 465 -15.65 11.59 -7.14
N LEU A 466 -14.63 10.80 -7.37
CA LEU A 466 -13.25 11.13 -7.00
C LEU A 466 -12.66 12.09 -8.03
N THR A 467 -12.04 13.17 -7.56
CA THR A 467 -11.35 14.15 -8.40
C THR A 467 -9.92 14.35 -7.95
N SER A 468 -9.05 14.64 -8.90
CA SER A 468 -7.66 15.01 -8.66
C SER A 468 -7.24 16.16 -9.57
N TYR A 469 -6.23 16.92 -9.15
CA TYR A 469 -5.73 18.05 -9.92
C TYR A 469 -4.76 17.62 -11.02
N ARG A 470 -4.90 18.24 -12.19
CA ARG A 470 -3.93 18.17 -13.29
C ARG A 470 -3.70 19.59 -13.82
N HIS A 471 -2.47 20.07 -13.68
CA HIS A 471 -2.09 21.44 -14.10
C HIS A 471 -3.01 22.52 -13.51
N GLY A 472 -3.29 22.48 -12.21
CA GLY A 472 -4.10 23.47 -11.51
C GLY A 472 -5.61 23.35 -11.71
N VAL A 473 -6.08 22.31 -12.41
CA VAL A 473 -7.51 22.06 -12.66
C VAL A 473 -7.93 20.72 -12.11
N SER A 474 -9.00 20.69 -11.32
CA SER A 474 -9.57 19.46 -10.75
C SER A 474 -10.49 18.77 -11.76
N TYR A 475 -10.18 17.51 -12.07
CA TYR A 475 -10.93 16.65 -12.98
C TYR A 475 -11.41 15.39 -12.26
N PRO A 476 -12.57 14.81 -12.66
CA PRO A 476 -12.92 13.47 -12.20
C PRO A 476 -11.91 12.45 -12.72
N LEU A 477 -11.61 11.44 -11.90
CA LEU A 477 -10.78 10.30 -12.29
C LEU A 477 -11.58 9.30 -13.12
N ALA A 478 -12.84 9.08 -12.77
CA ALA A 478 -13.74 8.23 -13.54
C ALA A 478 -13.89 8.75 -14.97
N GLY A 479 -13.73 7.87 -15.94
CA GLY A 479 -13.90 8.15 -17.34
C GLY A 479 -15.36 8.37 -17.73
N ARG A 480 -15.56 8.78 -19.00
CA ARG A 480 -16.90 9.02 -19.56
C ARG A 480 -17.83 7.81 -19.38
N ASP A 481 -17.37 6.62 -19.74
CA ASP A 481 -18.22 5.44 -19.77
C ASP A 481 -18.63 4.97 -18.38
N GLU A 482 -17.72 5.06 -17.41
CA GLU A 482 -17.99 4.78 -16.00
C GLU A 482 -19.03 5.74 -15.43
N LEU A 483 -18.88 7.03 -15.70
CA LEU A 483 -19.88 8.03 -15.28
C LEU A 483 -21.22 7.86 -15.99
N LEU A 484 -21.25 7.48 -17.27
CA LEU A 484 -22.49 7.19 -18.00
C LEU A 484 -23.16 5.89 -17.54
N GLN A 485 -22.39 4.92 -17.07
CA GLN A 485 -22.92 3.71 -16.46
C GLN A 485 -23.60 4.04 -15.12
N ALA A 486 -22.94 4.82 -14.29
CA ALA A 486 -23.47 5.22 -12.98
C ALA A 486 -24.61 6.24 -13.06
N MET A 487 -24.58 7.12 -14.07
CA MET A 487 -25.52 8.24 -14.29
C MET A 487 -25.96 8.32 -15.76
N PRO A 488 -26.89 7.46 -16.21
CA PRO A 488 -27.29 7.39 -17.62
C PRO A 488 -27.85 8.69 -18.21
N SER A 489 -28.38 9.59 -17.38
CA SER A 489 -28.89 10.91 -17.78
C SER A 489 -27.84 11.79 -18.44
N LEU A 490 -26.55 11.55 -18.17
CA LEU A 490 -25.43 12.29 -18.80
C LEU A 490 -25.20 11.91 -20.28
N ARG A 491 -25.80 10.82 -20.78
CA ARG A 491 -25.53 10.31 -22.13
C ARG A 491 -25.88 11.31 -23.24
N SER A 492 -26.95 12.05 -23.08
CA SER A 492 -27.35 13.09 -24.07
C SER A 492 -26.41 14.29 -24.07
N ARG A 493 -25.81 14.61 -22.91
CA ARG A 493 -24.88 15.72 -22.76
C ARG A 493 -23.47 15.38 -23.26
N TYR A 494 -23.05 14.14 -23.11
CA TYR A 494 -21.72 13.65 -23.47
C TYR A 494 -21.78 12.50 -24.49
N PRO A 495 -22.23 12.76 -25.74
CA PRO A 495 -22.37 11.72 -26.76
C PRO A 495 -21.04 11.16 -27.23
N THR A 496 -19.93 11.91 -27.10
CA THR A 496 -18.58 11.52 -27.54
C THR A 496 -17.55 11.74 -26.44
N TYR A 497 -16.40 11.06 -26.55
CA TYR A 497 -15.27 11.30 -25.64
C TYR A 497 -14.75 12.74 -25.75
N ALA A 498 -14.74 13.32 -26.95
CA ALA A 498 -14.31 14.71 -27.16
C ALA A 498 -15.20 15.71 -26.40
N SER A 499 -16.52 15.46 -26.32
CA SER A 499 -17.43 16.32 -25.55
C SER A 499 -17.21 16.22 -24.03
N PHE A 500 -16.61 15.13 -23.57
CA PHE A 500 -16.37 14.87 -22.15
C PHE A 500 -14.94 15.27 -21.71
N GLY A 501 -13.94 15.12 -22.56
CA GLY A 501 -12.52 15.05 -22.20
C GLY A 501 -11.93 16.27 -21.49
N ALA A 502 -12.58 17.44 -21.52
CA ALA A 502 -12.16 18.63 -20.78
C ALA A 502 -13.13 19.02 -19.65
N SER A 503 -14.10 18.16 -19.33
CA SER A 503 -15.15 18.48 -18.37
C SER A 503 -14.67 18.34 -16.93
N ARG A 504 -14.85 19.39 -16.16
CA ARG A 504 -14.59 19.44 -14.72
C ARG A 504 -15.83 18.95 -13.96
N ILE A 505 -15.69 18.67 -12.68
CA ILE A 505 -16.82 18.20 -11.86
C ILE A 505 -18.04 19.15 -11.94
N GLN A 506 -17.83 20.46 -11.89
CA GLN A 506 -18.90 21.46 -12.00
C GLN A 506 -19.52 21.56 -13.39
N ASP A 507 -18.87 21.03 -14.43
CA ASP A 507 -19.42 20.93 -15.78
C ASP A 507 -20.29 19.67 -15.94
N ILE A 508 -20.09 18.66 -15.08
CA ILE A 508 -20.80 17.37 -15.10
C ILE A 508 -22.00 17.41 -14.17
N ILE A 509 -21.80 17.80 -12.92
CA ILE A 509 -22.81 17.75 -11.86
C ILE A 509 -23.43 19.14 -11.67
N PRO A 510 -24.77 19.23 -11.55
CA PRO A 510 -25.47 20.47 -11.30
C PRO A 510 -24.97 21.18 -10.02
N ARG A 511 -24.88 22.50 -10.06
CA ARG A 511 -24.40 23.28 -8.89
C ARG A 511 -25.22 23.06 -7.63
N LYS A 512 -26.55 22.79 -7.77
CA LYS A 512 -27.41 22.50 -6.63
C LYS A 512 -26.99 21.21 -5.93
N ASP A 513 -26.67 20.18 -6.70
CA ASP A 513 -26.31 18.85 -6.20
C ASP A 513 -24.91 18.89 -5.57
N LEU A 514 -23.95 19.61 -6.18
CA LEU A 514 -22.60 19.83 -5.60
C LEU A 514 -22.65 20.55 -4.26
N LYS A 515 -23.58 21.49 -4.07
CA LYS A 515 -23.74 22.21 -2.79
C LYS A 515 -24.29 21.31 -1.66
N GLN A 516 -25.02 20.26 -2.02
CA GLN A 516 -25.60 19.32 -1.09
C GLN A 516 -24.69 18.09 -0.86
N ALA A 517 -23.74 17.88 -1.77
CA ALA A 517 -22.79 16.79 -1.66
C ALA A 517 -21.92 16.91 -0.43
N ARG A 518 -21.66 15.77 0.23
CA ARG A 518 -20.55 15.66 1.18
C ARG A 518 -19.25 15.69 0.38
N VAL A 519 -18.29 16.46 0.84
CA VAL A 519 -16.95 16.52 0.24
C VAL A 519 -15.95 16.03 1.28
N LEU A 520 -15.26 14.95 0.96
CA LEU A 520 -14.13 14.46 1.72
C LEU A 520 -12.84 14.84 0.99
N GLU A 521 -11.79 15.17 1.73
CA GLU A 521 -10.53 15.67 1.16
C GLU A 521 -9.33 14.85 1.67
N ALA A 522 -8.34 14.68 0.79
CA ALA A 522 -7.03 14.18 1.16
C ALA A 522 -5.95 15.17 0.69
N ASP A 523 -5.06 15.54 1.61
CA ASP A 523 -3.97 16.49 1.37
C ASP A 523 -2.65 15.78 1.04
N THR A 524 -2.54 14.50 1.42
CA THR A 524 -1.34 13.68 1.23
C THR A 524 -1.67 12.22 1.06
N PHE A 525 -0.87 11.53 0.24
CA PHE A 525 -0.85 10.07 0.14
C PHE A 525 0.50 9.47 0.54
N ALA A 526 1.45 10.30 0.97
CA ALA A 526 2.74 9.81 1.42
C ALA A 526 2.62 9.00 2.72
N SER A 527 3.20 7.81 2.77
CA SER A 527 3.50 7.12 4.01
C SER A 527 4.56 7.91 4.79
N ALA A 528 4.40 8.03 6.10
CA ALA A 528 5.15 8.98 6.91
C ALA A 528 5.49 8.44 8.30
N ILE A 529 6.38 9.12 8.99
CA ILE A 529 6.51 9.09 10.45
C ILE A 529 6.04 10.43 11.01
N ALA A 530 5.55 10.41 12.24
CA ALA A 530 5.26 11.61 12.99
C ALA A 530 6.09 11.60 14.28
N LEU A 531 7.10 12.48 14.35
CA LEU A 531 7.99 12.59 15.50
C LEU A 531 7.34 13.42 16.60
N ASN A 532 7.34 12.87 17.80
CA ASN A 532 6.80 13.52 19.01
C ASN A 532 7.80 14.56 19.54
N ARG A 533 7.38 15.82 19.60
CA ARG A 533 8.24 16.92 20.05
C ARG A 533 8.35 17.06 21.58
N GLY A 534 7.55 16.30 22.34
CA GLY A 534 7.51 16.37 23.80
C GLY A 534 6.76 17.58 24.36
N ASP A 535 6.08 18.33 23.53
CA ASP A 535 5.22 19.46 23.90
C ASP A 535 3.73 19.21 23.58
N GLY A 536 3.38 17.94 23.37
CA GLY A 536 2.05 17.51 22.95
C GLY A 536 1.79 17.64 21.45
N THR A 537 2.83 17.93 20.65
CA THR A 537 2.72 18.07 19.18
C THR A 537 3.59 17.06 18.45
N PHE A 538 3.18 16.75 17.21
CA PHE A 538 3.91 15.90 16.30
C PHE A 538 4.42 16.66 15.06
N GLU A 539 5.55 16.24 14.53
CA GLU A 539 6.08 16.69 13.25
C GLU A 539 6.06 15.56 12.22
N LEU A 540 5.33 15.77 11.11
CA LEU A 540 5.14 14.77 10.08
C LEU A 540 6.28 14.81 9.04
N HIS A 541 6.95 13.67 8.82
CA HIS A 541 8.00 13.49 7.82
C HIS A 541 7.68 12.32 6.90
N ALA A 542 7.76 12.54 5.58
CA ALA A 542 7.56 11.45 4.63
C ALA A 542 8.68 10.40 4.75
N LEU A 543 8.33 9.13 4.67
CA LEU A 543 9.27 8.02 4.54
C LEU A 543 10.02 8.10 3.19
N PRO A 544 11.16 7.41 3.02
CA PRO A 544 11.92 7.33 1.76
C PRO A 544 11.07 6.95 0.56
N ALA A 545 11.58 7.23 -0.65
CA ALA A 545 10.86 7.03 -1.90
C ALA A 545 10.41 5.58 -2.11
N GLU A 546 11.21 4.62 -1.67
CA GLU A 546 10.93 3.18 -1.76
C GLU A 546 9.68 2.78 -0.95
N ALA A 547 9.44 3.44 0.18
CA ALA A 547 8.23 3.26 1.00
C ALA A 547 6.97 3.90 0.39
N GLN A 548 7.11 4.62 -0.72
CA GLN A 548 6.01 5.26 -1.45
C GLN A 548 5.55 4.48 -2.69
N PHE A 549 6.17 3.34 -2.99
CA PHE A 549 5.89 2.60 -4.23
C PHE A 549 4.58 1.83 -4.20
N ALA A 550 4.11 1.46 -3.01
CA ALA A 550 2.85 0.77 -2.78
C ALA A 550 2.22 1.19 -1.44
N PRO A 551 0.93 0.94 -1.22
CA PRO A 551 0.31 1.15 0.08
C PRO A 551 0.99 0.33 1.18
N ILE A 552 1.13 0.90 2.39
CA ILE A 552 1.67 0.22 3.56
C ILE A 552 0.51 -0.13 4.50
N TYR A 553 0.11 -1.40 4.54
CA TYR A 553 -0.96 -1.89 5.41
C TYR A 553 -0.46 -2.40 6.76
N ALA A 554 0.82 -2.76 6.84
CA ALA A 554 1.43 -3.23 8.09
C ALA A 554 2.87 -2.71 8.22
N SER A 555 3.26 -2.39 9.46
CA SER A 555 4.61 -2.00 9.82
C SER A 555 5.00 -2.64 11.15
N LEU A 556 6.28 -2.94 11.31
CA LEU A 556 6.89 -3.38 12.56
C LEU A 556 8.12 -2.52 12.83
N ALA A 557 8.20 -1.97 14.04
CA ALA A 557 9.34 -1.22 14.52
C ALA A 557 10.16 -2.10 15.47
N GLY A 558 11.48 -2.10 15.32
CA GLY A 558 12.39 -2.86 16.19
C GLY A 558 13.83 -2.78 15.70
N ASP A 559 14.76 -3.10 16.56
CA ASP A 559 16.16 -3.30 16.17
C ASP A 559 16.28 -4.67 15.49
N PHE A 560 16.36 -4.66 14.15
CA PHE A 560 16.43 -5.88 13.35
C PHE A 560 17.87 -6.25 12.97
N ASP A 561 18.80 -5.30 12.94
CA ASP A 561 20.20 -5.54 12.56
C ASP A 561 21.19 -5.52 13.75
N GLY A 562 20.71 -5.21 14.96
CA GLY A 562 21.48 -5.26 16.21
C GLY A 562 22.38 -4.05 16.44
N ASP A 563 22.10 -2.92 15.76
CA ASP A 563 22.88 -1.68 15.92
C ASP A 563 22.38 -0.79 17.09
N GLY A 564 21.31 -1.23 17.78
CA GLY A 564 20.70 -0.56 18.93
C GLY A 564 19.76 0.58 18.55
N LYS A 565 19.43 0.75 17.26
CA LYS A 565 18.47 1.74 16.77
C LYS A 565 17.23 1.04 16.25
N ILE A 566 16.13 1.77 16.19
CA ILE A 566 14.88 1.23 15.67
C ILE A 566 14.85 1.32 14.16
N ASP A 567 14.69 0.15 13.53
CA ASP A 567 14.40 -0.05 12.12
C ASP A 567 12.90 -0.23 11.90
N LEU A 568 12.46 -0.17 10.64
CA LEU A 568 11.09 -0.47 10.26
C LEU A 568 11.07 -1.58 9.19
N VAL A 569 10.23 -2.59 9.41
CA VAL A 569 9.78 -3.50 8.35
C VAL A 569 8.39 -3.08 7.92
N THR A 570 8.19 -2.79 6.64
CA THR A 570 6.91 -2.38 6.08
C THR A 570 6.48 -3.30 4.96
N ALA A 571 5.16 -3.54 4.85
CA ALA A 571 4.59 -4.33 3.76
C ALA A 571 3.14 -3.89 3.48
N GLY A 572 2.64 -4.24 2.28
CA GLY A 572 1.30 -3.82 1.89
C GLY A 572 0.86 -4.43 0.58
N ASN A 573 0.74 -3.63 -0.46
CA ASN A 573 0.09 -3.89 -1.74
C ASN A 573 -1.44 -3.91 -1.66
N PHE A 574 -2.07 -3.62 -2.79
CA PHE A 574 -3.51 -3.65 -2.93
C PHE A 574 -3.93 -3.92 -4.38
N TYR A 575 -4.74 -4.98 -4.59
CA TYR A 575 -5.14 -5.44 -5.93
C TYR A 575 -6.58 -5.06 -6.28
N GLY A 576 -7.35 -4.63 -5.27
CA GLY A 576 -8.78 -4.37 -5.35
C GLY A 576 -9.14 -2.99 -5.95
N VAL A 577 -8.52 -2.59 -7.05
CA VAL A 577 -8.75 -1.32 -7.75
C VAL A 577 -9.34 -1.54 -9.13
N THR A 578 -9.80 -0.47 -9.78
CA THR A 578 -10.31 -0.56 -11.14
C THR A 578 -9.20 -0.96 -12.12
N PRO A 579 -9.50 -1.66 -13.23
CA PRO A 579 -8.48 -2.01 -14.24
C PRO A 579 -7.76 -0.80 -14.84
N LEU A 580 -8.39 0.38 -14.84
CA LEU A 580 -7.81 1.63 -15.33
C LEU A 580 -6.67 2.12 -14.44
N GLU A 581 -6.78 1.94 -13.12
CA GLU A 581 -5.75 2.32 -12.16
C GLU A 581 -4.59 1.33 -12.14
N GLY A 582 -4.88 0.05 -12.36
CA GLY A 582 -3.92 -1.04 -12.21
C GLY A 582 -3.63 -1.38 -10.74
N ARG A 583 -3.08 -2.54 -10.48
CA ARG A 583 -2.76 -3.01 -9.13
C ARG A 583 -1.67 -2.17 -8.49
N TYR A 584 -1.80 -1.92 -7.20
CA TYR A 584 -0.71 -1.39 -6.37
C TYR A 584 0.10 -2.57 -5.83
N ASP A 585 1.03 -3.10 -6.62
CA ASP A 585 1.78 -4.34 -6.36
C ASP A 585 3.31 -4.17 -6.41
N ALA A 586 3.79 -2.94 -6.22
CA ALA A 586 5.20 -2.61 -6.36
C ALA A 586 6.04 -2.85 -5.08
N SER A 587 5.50 -3.51 -4.05
CA SER A 587 6.22 -3.85 -2.82
C SER A 587 6.44 -5.35 -2.68
N TYR A 588 7.66 -5.73 -2.31
CA TYR A 588 8.04 -7.06 -1.85
C TYR A 588 8.45 -7.05 -0.37
N GLY A 589 7.83 -6.16 0.43
CA GLY A 589 8.31 -5.85 1.76
C GLY A 589 9.54 -4.94 1.70
N LEU A 590 9.74 -4.14 2.73
CA LEU A 590 10.85 -3.19 2.77
C LEU A 590 11.41 -3.09 4.19
N LEU A 591 12.71 -3.29 4.33
CA LEU A 591 13.46 -2.91 5.51
C LEU A 591 13.94 -1.47 5.35
N LEU A 592 13.62 -0.63 6.31
CA LEU A 592 14.10 0.73 6.45
C LEU A 592 15.01 0.79 7.68
N ARG A 593 16.30 0.99 7.49
CA ARG A 593 17.27 1.14 8.59
C ARG A 593 17.15 2.52 9.19
N GLY A 594 17.01 2.57 10.52
CA GLY A 594 16.95 3.80 11.27
C GLY A 594 18.33 4.39 11.58
N ASP A 595 18.41 5.70 11.64
CA ASP A 595 19.64 6.42 12.06
C ASP A 595 19.65 6.75 13.56
N GLY A 596 18.58 6.38 14.31
CA GLY A 596 18.38 6.70 15.72
C GLY A 596 18.04 8.17 15.97
N ARG A 597 17.61 8.92 14.94
CA ARG A 597 17.20 10.32 15.03
C ARG A 597 15.90 10.58 14.28
N GLY A 598 15.18 9.51 13.92
CA GLY A 598 13.97 9.58 13.10
C GLY A 598 14.23 9.63 11.60
N GLY A 599 15.47 9.48 11.13
CA GLY A 599 15.81 9.31 9.71
C GLY A 599 15.84 7.83 9.34
N PHE A 600 15.38 7.49 8.13
CA PHE A 600 15.32 6.11 7.63
C PHE A 600 15.92 5.99 6.24
N ALA A 601 16.60 4.87 5.97
CA ALA A 601 17.15 4.53 4.67
C ALA A 601 16.71 3.13 4.22
N ALA A 602 16.28 2.99 2.98
CA ALA A 602 15.90 1.71 2.40
C ALA A 602 17.11 0.76 2.31
N VAL A 603 16.89 -0.50 2.68
CA VAL A 603 17.87 -1.58 2.54
C VAL A 603 17.46 -2.49 1.39
N ASP A 604 18.36 -2.72 0.46
CA ASP A 604 18.12 -3.58 -0.69
C ASP A 604 17.70 -5.00 -0.27
N MET A 605 16.78 -5.59 -1.02
CA MET A 605 16.28 -6.95 -0.78
C MET A 605 17.40 -8.00 -0.78
N GLU A 606 18.44 -7.83 -1.60
CA GLU A 606 19.61 -8.73 -1.61
C GLU A 606 20.40 -8.67 -0.28
N GLN A 607 20.39 -7.54 0.41
CA GLN A 607 21.09 -7.34 1.69
C GLN A 607 20.18 -7.74 2.86
N SER A 608 18.91 -7.33 2.85
CA SER A 608 17.97 -7.66 3.90
C SER A 608 17.54 -9.12 3.88
N GLY A 609 17.40 -9.72 2.70
CA GLY A 609 16.80 -11.05 2.49
C GLY A 609 15.28 -11.05 2.60
N LEU A 610 14.65 -9.90 2.85
CA LEU A 610 13.20 -9.78 3.00
C LEU A 610 12.51 -9.86 1.63
N ALA A 611 11.57 -10.79 1.48
CA ALA A 611 10.83 -10.99 0.24
C ALA A 611 9.37 -11.34 0.51
N ILE A 612 8.55 -10.34 0.80
CA ILE A 612 7.13 -10.47 1.12
C ILE A 612 6.30 -9.99 -0.07
N ASP A 613 5.77 -10.92 -0.82
CA ASP A 613 4.84 -10.65 -1.93
C ASP A 613 3.37 -10.66 -1.49
N GLY A 614 2.45 -10.39 -2.41
CA GLY A 614 1.01 -10.47 -2.17
C GLY A 614 0.43 -9.25 -1.46
N GLN A 615 -0.82 -9.36 -1.03
CA GLN A 615 -1.56 -8.31 -0.34
C GLN A 615 -1.46 -8.49 1.17
N VAL A 616 -0.46 -7.88 1.80
CA VAL A 616 -0.31 -7.93 3.26
C VAL A 616 -1.41 -7.10 3.93
N ARG A 617 -1.99 -7.63 5.01
CA ARG A 617 -2.96 -6.92 5.85
C ARG A 617 -2.45 -6.74 7.27
N HIS A 618 -1.79 -7.76 7.81
CA HIS A 618 -1.22 -7.71 9.14
C HIS A 618 0.17 -8.32 9.17
N MET A 619 1.00 -7.85 10.08
CA MET A 619 2.26 -8.46 10.49
C MET A 619 2.36 -8.46 12.02
N ALA A 620 2.90 -9.52 12.57
CA ALA A 620 3.15 -9.62 14.01
C ALA A 620 4.50 -10.27 14.28
N LEU A 621 5.18 -9.83 15.34
CA LEU A 621 6.34 -10.54 15.87
C LEU A 621 5.90 -11.75 16.67
N LEU A 622 6.59 -12.86 16.51
CA LEU A 622 6.35 -14.11 17.20
C LEU A 622 7.68 -14.72 17.66
N LYS A 623 7.72 -15.14 18.92
CA LYS A 623 8.88 -15.83 19.50
C LYS A 623 8.69 -17.33 19.46
N ARG A 624 9.66 -18.03 18.87
CA ARG A 624 9.66 -19.49 18.85
C ARG A 624 10.22 -20.09 20.15
N ALA A 625 9.82 -21.33 20.42
CA ALA A 625 10.29 -22.14 21.57
C ALA A 625 11.82 -22.25 21.65
N ASN A 626 12.52 -22.22 20.53
CA ASN A 626 13.98 -22.27 20.45
C ASN A 626 14.65 -20.88 20.60
N GLY A 627 13.88 -19.83 20.82
CA GLY A 627 14.35 -18.45 20.97
C GLY A 627 14.43 -17.64 19.67
N ASP A 628 14.23 -18.25 18.50
CA ASP A 628 14.16 -17.51 17.24
C ASP A 628 13.00 -16.49 17.25
N ARG A 629 13.20 -15.36 16.58
CA ARG A 629 12.15 -14.37 16.33
C ARG A 629 11.65 -14.52 14.90
N LEU A 630 10.34 -14.55 14.74
CA LEU A 630 9.69 -14.58 13.43
C LEU A 630 8.84 -13.32 13.23
N ILE A 631 8.67 -12.93 11.98
CA ILE A 631 7.56 -12.10 11.53
C ILE A 631 6.54 -13.03 10.89
N VAL A 632 5.32 -13.03 11.43
CA VAL A 632 4.16 -13.68 10.80
C VAL A 632 3.50 -12.64 9.92
N VAL A 633 3.30 -12.98 8.65
CA VAL A 633 2.69 -12.10 7.65
C VAL A 633 1.36 -12.70 7.20
N ALA A 634 0.28 -12.00 7.45
CA ALA A 634 -1.06 -12.37 7.02
C ALA A 634 -1.41 -11.66 5.72
N LYS A 635 -1.72 -12.44 4.68
CA LYS A 635 -1.95 -11.97 3.32
C LYS A 635 -3.35 -12.32 2.84
N ASN A 636 -4.01 -11.36 2.18
CA ASN A 636 -5.32 -11.60 1.57
C ASN A 636 -5.20 -12.58 0.40
N ASN A 637 -6.12 -13.53 0.33
CA ASN A 637 -6.17 -14.58 -0.69
C ASN A 637 -4.90 -15.43 -0.83
N ASP A 638 -4.11 -15.54 0.25
CA ASP A 638 -2.86 -16.28 0.24
C ASP A 638 -2.58 -17.00 1.57
N ARG A 639 -1.49 -17.79 1.58
CA ARG A 639 -0.99 -18.46 2.79
C ARG A 639 -0.33 -17.45 3.75
N LEU A 640 -0.30 -17.80 5.02
CA LEU A 640 0.56 -17.10 5.97
C LEU A 640 2.03 -17.28 5.54
N GLN A 641 2.82 -16.22 5.68
CA GLN A 641 4.27 -16.24 5.43
C GLN A 641 5.02 -16.06 6.74
N LEU A 642 6.13 -16.77 6.90
CA LEU A 642 6.96 -16.74 8.10
C LEU A 642 8.38 -16.30 7.74
N GLU A 643 8.76 -15.10 8.20
CA GLU A 643 10.10 -14.56 8.02
C GLU A 643 10.91 -14.69 9.32
N GLN A 644 12.00 -15.46 9.28
CA GLN A 644 12.91 -15.54 10.41
C GLN A 644 13.83 -14.32 10.45
N ILE A 645 13.92 -13.69 11.60
CA ILE A 645 14.88 -12.64 11.88
C ILE A 645 16.19 -13.31 12.31
N ALA A 646 17.31 -12.94 11.70
CA ALA A 646 18.62 -13.47 12.08
C ALA A 646 18.91 -13.21 13.57
N PRO A 647 19.58 -14.12 14.28
CA PRO A 647 20.03 -13.86 15.64
C PRO A 647 20.91 -12.61 15.69
N LEU A 648 20.66 -11.74 16.65
CA LEU A 648 21.55 -10.63 16.94
C LEU A 648 22.86 -11.15 17.53
N HIS A 649 23.99 -10.77 16.97
CA HIS A 649 25.33 -11.23 17.40
C HIS A 649 25.95 -10.27 18.42
#